data_8dbd0d95bd903c3e26a0abc39fa3e142
#
_entry.id   8dbd0d95bd903c3e26a0abc39fa3e142
#
_cell.length_a   1.000
_cell.length_b   1.000
_cell.length_c   1.000
_cell.angle_alpha   90.00
_cell.angle_beta   90.00
_cell.angle_gamma   90.00
#
_symmetry.space_group_name_H-M   'P 1'
#
loop_
_entity.id
_entity.type
_entity.pdbx_description
1 polymer ?
#
loop_
_entity_poly.entity_id
_entity_poly.type
_entity_poly.pdbx_seq_one_letter_code
_entity_poly.pdbx_strand_id
1 'polypeptide(L)'
;MKTKSKILSAILSVSILSASLSAFVSGSFGVQAAESSSSVSTNKYKLKDNIQDGVILHCFDWTYNDIKAELPKIAKAGFTSIQTSPAQPNGTGTWYWLYQPISFSIGTNGIGTKAELQSLCDEAEKYGIKVIVDVVANHLRGDHNNIDNDLKPSEYWHTFGGGIDWKNRWQVTHGSIGMPDIATENPFVQQKVCNYVQELKSVGVDGLRWDAAKHIGVPSEGDDFWKSVTQYGLYNYGEILGGPDDRSTGNEDIMKEYTDYISVTDSNYGKELRDSFNSGKAPASSGNWSEKGISNDKLLYWGESHDTWSNNKDWGFSNEMSQNVIDRAYAVAASRNKVTALYFSRPSSTNKDSIKMGEKGSTHYTSSEVAQINKFHNAMDGKADYYTVSDGCSVITRKDGGAVIVKGSGSGEVSVENGGGYAKPGTYTDAVSGNTFTVTSSTISGTIGSSGIAVVYDAEPEGPSASVTPGSTNYNTDELTLTLNCKNAKNAQYSIDDGAFVNYTNGQKITIGTNLAYDTVTTVTVKASDGKTTSDPETYTYTKVDPNAVKVVAYDNSSTKWSKVNAYFWSDDNKEMTSWPGKKMTDKGNNIFDIEVPDGAKYVIFNNGDSQTDDLMIADGNKIYSNGSWQNYSTVKPTQPTTVPSTTVRPTIATQPTTTQPTTTQPATTEPTTTQPSTTQPVTEPSNRILIGDVDLNGTITVYDSTEVQKYIVYISTLSDEALIAADVNKDSVISVKDAT
;
A
#
# COMPACT_ATOMS: atom_id res chain seq x y z
N MET A 1 -53.96 16.50 46.49
CA MET A 1 -53.55 16.39 47.93
C MET A 1 -52.21 15.69 48.03
N LYS A 2 -51.19 16.43 48.43
CA LYS A 2 -50.06 16.09 49.32
C LYS A 2 -49.27 14.83 48.96
N THR A 3 -47.92 14.71 48.94
CA THR A 3 -46.83 15.60 49.40
C THR A 3 -45.51 15.10 48.87
N LYS A 4 -44.59 16.00 48.67
CA LYS A 4 -43.15 15.85 48.35
C LYS A 4 -42.40 14.98 49.36
N SER A 5 -41.32 14.30 48.96
CA SER A 5 -40.10 14.33 49.72
C SER A 5 -38.84 14.16 48.84
N LYS A 6 -37.96 15.16 48.92
CA LYS A 6 -36.57 15.14 48.46
C LYS A 6 -35.73 14.52 49.58
N ILE A 7 -34.70 13.76 49.27
CA ILE A 7 -33.52 13.64 50.15
C ILE A 7 -32.25 13.72 49.31
N LEU A 8 -31.45 14.70 49.69
CA LEU A 8 -30.09 15.07 49.25
C LEU A 8 -29.12 14.54 50.32
N SER A 9 -27.96 13.98 49.95
CA SER A 9 -26.73 13.94 50.74
C SER A 9 -25.59 13.42 49.84
N ALA A 10 -24.65 14.17 49.49
CA ALA A 10 -23.52 14.83 50.16
C ALA A 10 -22.34 13.89 50.42
N ILE A 11 -21.32 14.05 49.64
CA ILE A 11 -19.85 14.09 49.77
C ILE A 11 -19.30 13.67 51.17
N LEU A 12 -18.29 12.80 51.19
CA LEU A 12 -17.16 12.93 52.12
C LEU A 12 -15.84 12.42 51.51
N SER A 13 -14.90 13.34 51.34
CA SER A 13 -13.48 13.12 51.11
C SER A 13 -12.79 12.76 52.42
N VAL A 14 -11.86 11.82 52.44
CA VAL A 14 -10.88 11.68 53.51
C VAL A 14 -9.49 11.46 52.94
N SER A 15 -8.65 12.45 53.14
CA SER A 15 -7.20 12.39 52.98
C SER A 15 -6.59 11.86 54.27
N ILE A 16 -5.68 10.91 54.25
CA ILE A 16 -4.75 10.68 55.34
C ILE A 16 -3.33 10.57 54.81
N LEU A 17 -2.54 11.53 55.29
CA LEU A 17 -1.10 11.64 55.17
C LEU A 17 -0.49 10.90 56.37
N SER A 18 0.52 10.06 56.17
CA SER A 18 1.51 9.80 57.24
C SER A 18 2.84 9.37 56.64
N ALA A 19 3.83 10.18 56.93
CA ALA A 19 5.23 9.96 56.66
C ALA A 19 5.87 9.06 57.74
N SER A 20 6.81 8.22 57.34
CA SER A 20 7.93 7.84 58.19
C SER A 20 9.19 7.50 57.40
N LEU A 21 10.22 8.16 57.79
CA LEU A 21 11.60 8.22 57.32
C LEU A 21 12.35 6.94 57.78
N SER A 22 13.13 6.35 56.88
CA SER A 22 14.33 5.61 57.26
C SER A 22 15.30 5.58 56.09
N ALA A 23 16.42 6.24 56.27
CA ALA A 23 17.56 6.26 55.38
C ALA A 23 18.40 4.98 55.45
N PHE A 24 18.77 4.43 54.31
CA PHE A 24 20.04 3.70 54.16
C PHE A 24 20.70 4.06 52.85
N VAL A 25 21.91 4.54 52.96
CA VAL A 25 22.82 4.91 51.87
C VAL A 25 23.49 3.64 51.36
N SER A 26 23.50 3.46 50.03
CA SER A 26 24.67 2.93 49.31
C SER A 26 24.44 2.89 47.80
N GLY A 27 25.37 3.51 47.07
CA GLY A 27 25.86 3.06 45.76
C GLY A 27 24.97 3.36 44.55
N SER A 28 25.14 4.54 43.99
CA SER A 28 24.66 4.92 42.66
C SER A 28 25.39 4.16 41.54
N PHE A 29 24.64 3.36 40.76
CA PHE A 29 24.90 3.21 39.34
C PHE A 29 23.66 3.76 38.62
N GLY A 30 23.82 4.93 38.04
CA GLY A 30 22.77 5.55 37.25
C GLY A 30 22.58 4.75 35.96
N VAL A 31 21.51 3.98 35.90
CA VAL A 31 20.89 3.59 34.63
C VAL A 31 19.99 4.76 34.26
N GLN A 32 20.47 5.58 33.34
CA GLN A 32 19.66 6.58 32.69
C GLN A 32 18.64 5.81 31.84
N ALA A 33 17.42 5.75 32.32
CA ALA A 33 16.31 5.32 31.50
C ALA A 33 16.25 6.31 30.32
N ALA A 34 16.48 5.81 29.12
CA ALA A 34 16.18 6.53 27.92
C ALA A 34 14.69 6.82 27.95
N GLU A 35 14.34 8.07 28.17
CA GLU A 35 13.00 8.56 27.87
C GLU A 35 12.80 8.30 26.38
N SER A 36 11.92 7.35 26.03
CA SER A 36 11.39 7.26 24.69
C SER A 36 10.70 8.59 24.44
N SER A 37 11.37 9.48 23.73
CA SER A 37 10.74 10.62 23.13
C SER A 37 9.76 10.04 22.09
N SER A 38 8.50 9.85 22.48
CA SER A 38 7.41 9.83 21.54
C SER A 38 7.46 11.19 20.82
N SER A 39 8.10 11.23 19.67
CA SER A 39 7.95 12.34 18.75
C SER A 39 6.46 12.36 18.43
N VAL A 40 5.74 13.32 19.01
CA VAL A 40 4.40 13.69 18.56
C VAL A 40 4.60 14.01 17.07
N SER A 41 4.19 13.10 16.23
CA SER A 41 4.10 13.34 14.79
C SER A 41 3.15 14.53 14.67
N THR A 42 3.68 15.70 14.42
CA THR A 42 2.86 16.84 14.05
C THR A 42 2.25 16.45 12.72
N ASN A 43 0.94 16.24 12.68
CA ASN A 43 0.17 15.91 11.47
C ASN A 43 0.38 17.03 10.42
N LYS A 44 1.51 16.97 9.74
CA LYS A 44 2.04 17.97 8.81
C LYS A 44 1.05 18.27 7.69
N TYR A 45 0.28 17.27 7.30
CA TYR A 45 -0.68 17.37 6.19
C TYR A 45 -2.09 17.72 6.67
N LYS A 46 -2.30 17.90 7.98
CA LYS A 46 -3.61 18.18 8.60
C LYS A 46 -4.66 17.14 8.22
N LEU A 47 -4.24 15.88 8.10
CA LEU A 47 -5.13 14.77 7.80
C LEU A 47 -6.06 14.50 8.98
N LYS A 48 -7.22 13.93 8.69
CA LYS A 48 -8.20 13.53 9.70
C LYS A 48 -7.73 12.28 10.43
N ASP A 49 -7.89 12.27 11.75
CA ASP A 49 -7.57 11.10 12.56
C ASP A 49 -8.64 9.99 12.45
N ASN A 50 -9.87 10.37 12.10
CA ASN A 50 -10.98 9.43 11.95
C ASN A 50 -11.14 9.05 10.47
N ILE A 51 -11.22 7.74 10.19
CA ILE A 51 -11.46 7.21 8.83
C ILE A 51 -12.85 7.63 8.34
N GLN A 52 -13.85 7.56 9.20
CA GLN A 52 -15.17 8.11 8.95
C GLN A 52 -15.04 9.61 8.75
N ASP A 53 -15.73 10.18 7.81
CA ASP A 53 -15.56 11.57 7.38
C ASP A 53 -14.22 11.86 6.69
N GLY A 54 -13.50 10.84 6.23
CA GLY A 54 -12.24 10.95 5.52
C GLY A 54 -12.32 10.57 4.06
N VAL A 55 -11.17 10.54 3.41
CA VAL A 55 -11.00 10.15 2.02
C VAL A 55 -10.01 8.99 1.91
N ILE A 56 -10.41 7.93 1.22
CA ILE A 56 -9.69 6.67 1.08
C ILE A 56 -9.08 6.57 -0.31
N LEU A 57 -7.79 6.27 -0.42
CA LEU A 57 -7.19 5.80 -1.65
C LEU A 57 -7.25 4.27 -1.69
N HIS A 58 -7.98 3.70 -2.64
CA HIS A 58 -7.97 2.27 -2.87
C HIS A 58 -6.75 1.89 -3.72
N CYS A 59 -5.72 1.37 -3.05
CA CYS A 59 -4.49 0.84 -3.63
C CYS A 59 -4.71 -0.61 -4.09
N PHE A 60 -5.66 -0.77 -5.03
CA PHE A 60 -6.06 -2.07 -5.53
C PHE A 60 -4.88 -2.82 -6.12
N ASP A 61 -4.63 -4.02 -5.60
CA ASP A 61 -3.62 -4.97 -6.07
C ASP A 61 -2.15 -4.55 -5.86
N TRP A 62 -1.89 -3.37 -5.29
CA TRP A 62 -0.53 -2.91 -5.03
C TRP A 62 0.15 -3.75 -3.95
N THR A 63 1.46 -3.96 -4.09
CA THR A 63 2.24 -4.53 -2.98
C THR A 63 2.27 -3.58 -1.78
N TYR A 64 2.39 -4.13 -0.56
CA TYR A 64 2.54 -3.31 0.65
C TYR A 64 3.76 -2.39 0.57
N ASN A 65 4.84 -2.83 -0.09
CA ASN A 65 6.03 -2.03 -0.28
C ASN A 65 5.82 -0.88 -1.27
N ASP A 66 5.04 -1.08 -2.35
CA ASP A 66 4.68 -0.01 -3.27
C ASP A 66 3.81 1.05 -2.60
N ILE A 67 2.81 0.63 -1.81
CA ILE A 67 1.98 1.55 -1.03
C ILE A 67 2.85 2.35 -0.06
N LYS A 68 3.73 1.67 0.68
CA LYS A 68 4.65 2.28 1.65
C LYS A 68 5.53 3.35 0.99
N ALA A 69 6.05 3.09 -0.21
CA ALA A 69 6.87 4.05 -0.95
C ALA A 69 6.08 5.29 -1.41
N GLU A 70 4.77 5.18 -1.61
CA GLU A 70 3.91 6.28 -2.05
C GLU A 70 3.27 7.08 -0.91
N LEU A 71 3.36 6.65 0.36
CA LEU A 71 2.72 7.31 1.51
C LEU A 71 2.98 8.83 1.58
N PRO A 72 4.20 9.35 1.32
CA PRO A 72 4.44 10.79 1.31
C PRO A 72 3.58 11.54 0.29
N LYS A 73 3.39 10.97 -0.90
CA LYS A 73 2.59 11.56 -1.98
C LYS A 73 1.09 11.44 -1.69
N ILE A 74 0.67 10.31 -1.12
CA ILE A 74 -0.70 10.04 -0.70
C ILE A 74 -1.12 11.06 0.36
N ALA A 75 -0.30 11.27 1.40
CA ALA A 75 -0.53 12.28 2.43
C ALA A 75 -0.58 13.69 1.87
N LYS A 76 0.35 14.06 0.96
CA LYS A 76 0.40 15.37 0.29
C LYS A 76 -0.83 15.63 -0.57
N ALA A 77 -1.40 14.59 -1.17
CA ALA A 77 -2.66 14.65 -1.92
C ALA A 77 -3.91 14.71 -1.02
N GLY A 78 -3.75 14.67 0.31
CA GLY A 78 -4.82 14.86 1.28
C GLY A 78 -5.65 13.62 1.58
N PHE A 79 -5.24 12.42 1.14
CA PHE A 79 -5.88 11.18 1.56
C PHE A 79 -5.63 10.90 3.04
N THR A 80 -6.69 10.56 3.76
CA THR A 80 -6.62 10.26 5.20
C THR A 80 -6.40 8.77 5.47
N SER A 81 -6.72 7.95 4.49
CA SER A 81 -6.63 6.50 4.59
C SER A 81 -6.22 5.87 3.27
N ILE A 82 -5.61 4.70 3.35
CA ILE A 82 -5.42 3.79 2.22
C ILE A 82 -6.22 2.50 2.45
N GLN A 83 -6.66 1.86 1.37
CA GLN A 83 -7.24 0.53 1.39
C GLN A 83 -6.37 -0.41 0.58
N THR A 84 -5.96 -1.54 1.18
CA THR A 84 -5.27 -2.63 0.50
C THR A 84 -6.26 -3.67 0.00
N SER A 85 -5.85 -4.50 -0.96
CA SER A 85 -6.53 -5.76 -1.29
C SER A 85 -6.41 -6.78 -0.14
N PRO A 86 -7.13 -7.93 -0.18
CA PRO A 86 -7.17 -8.90 0.90
C PRO A 86 -5.78 -9.43 1.33
N ALA A 87 -5.56 -9.47 2.65
CA ALA A 87 -4.33 -10.00 3.25
C ALA A 87 -4.36 -11.52 3.48
N GLN A 88 -5.43 -12.19 3.14
CA GLN A 88 -5.64 -13.62 3.37
C GLN A 88 -4.79 -14.46 2.42
N PRO A 89 -4.36 -15.68 2.82
CA PRO A 89 -3.63 -16.58 1.94
C PRO A 89 -4.55 -17.08 0.81
N ASN A 90 -4.00 -17.15 -0.40
CA ASN A 90 -4.76 -17.47 -1.62
C ASN A 90 -3.86 -18.11 -2.68
N GLY A 91 -4.36 -18.25 -3.91
CA GLY A 91 -3.58 -18.63 -5.08
C GLY A 91 -2.66 -17.50 -5.56
N THR A 92 -2.00 -17.71 -6.67
CA THR A 92 -1.09 -16.75 -7.33
C THR A 92 -1.57 -16.44 -8.75
N GLY A 93 -1.12 -15.31 -9.30
CA GLY A 93 -1.38 -14.92 -10.69
C GLY A 93 -2.20 -13.65 -10.80
N THR A 94 -3.46 -13.76 -11.22
CA THR A 94 -4.35 -12.63 -11.45
C THR A 94 -4.99 -12.14 -10.15
N TRP A 95 -5.39 -10.86 -10.13
CA TRP A 95 -5.96 -10.16 -8.97
C TRP A 95 -7.13 -10.89 -8.28
N TYR A 96 -8.02 -11.55 -9.04
CA TYR A 96 -9.22 -12.19 -8.48
C TYR A 96 -8.92 -13.40 -7.58
N TRP A 97 -7.68 -13.91 -7.58
CA TRP A 97 -7.26 -14.90 -6.59
C TRP A 97 -7.18 -14.31 -5.17
N LEU A 98 -6.99 -13.00 -5.02
CA LEU A 98 -7.05 -12.32 -3.71
C LEU A 98 -8.43 -12.46 -3.06
N TYR A 99 -9.49 -12.56 -3.89
CA TYR A 99 -10.87 -12.77 -3.44
C TYR A 99 -11.27 -14.26 -3.37
N GLN A 100 -10.31 -15.17 -3.40
CA GLN A 100 -10.51 -16.61 -3.24
C GLN A 100 -9.60 -17.15 -2.13
N PRO A 101 -9.79 -16.69 -0.87
CA PRO A 101 -8.92 -17.06 0.23
C PRO A 101 -9.12 -18.54 0.61
N ILE A 102 -8.11 -19.08 1.30
CA ILE A 102 -8.11 -20.46 1.80
C ILE A 102 -8.27 -20.54 3.32
N SER A 103 -8.14 -19.41 4.03
CA SER A 103 -8.34 -19.34 5.49
C SER A 103 -8.65 -17.93 5.95
N PHE A 104 -9.04 -17.80 7.22
CA PHE A 104 -9.17 -16.53 7.95
C PHE A 104 -7.92 -16.27 8.78
N SER A 105 -6.87 -15.82 8.13
CA SER A 105 -5.58 -15.44 8.74
C SER A 105 -4.82 -14.51 7.81
N ILE A 106 -3.82 -13.77 8.31
CA ILE A 106 -2.89 -13.06 7.43
C ILE A 106 -1.94 -14.10 6.81
N GLY A 107 -1.88 -14.12 5.47
CA GLY A 107 -1.03 -15.01 4.71
C GLY A 107 0.10 -14.30 3.98
N THR A 108 0.89 -15.10 3.28
CA THR A 108 1.76 -14.62 2.21
C THR A 108 1.01 -14.78 0.90
N ASN A 109 0.88 -13.71 0.14
CA ASN A 109 0.22 -13.70 -1.17
C ASN A 109 0.97 -12.76 -2.14
N GLY A 110 0.42 -12.53 -3.34
CA GLY A 110 1.07 -11.72 -4.37
C GLY A 110 1.26 -10.23 -4.02
N ILE A 111 0.62 -9.72 -2.97
CA ILE A 111 0.79 -8.33 -2.52
C ILE A 111 1.73 -8.18 -1.32
N GLY A 112 2.13 -9.28 -0.68
CA GLY A 112 3.15 -9.26 0.37
C GLY A 112 2.92 -10.23 1.52
N THR A 113 3.66 -10.02 2.59
CA THR A 113 3.71 -10.83 3.82
C THR A 113 3.12 -10.06 5.00
N LYS A 114 2.85 -10.77 6.10
CA LYS A 114 2.41 -10.16 7.38
C LYS A 114 3.39 -9.10 7.88
N ALA A 115 4.70 -9.34 7.76
CA ALA A 115 5.73 -8.40 8.21
C ALA A 115 5.74 -7.12 7.35
N GLU A 116 5.49 -7.24 6.05
CA GLU A 116 5.39 -6.09 5.16
C GLU A 116 4.13 -5.28 5.41
N LEU A 117 2.99 -5.94 5.70
CA LEU A 117 1.76 -5.26 6.13
C LEU A 117 1.99 -4.49 7.44
N GLN A 118 2.61 -5.10 8.45
CA GLN A 118 2.96 -4.41 9.69
C GLN A 118 3.87 -3.21 9.40
N SER A 119 4.91 -3.40 8.59
CA SER A 119 5.82 -2.31 8.20
C SER A 119 5.12 -1.17 7.44
N LEU A 120 4.09 -1.48 6.65
CA LEU A 120 3.23 -0.47 6.01
C LEU A 120 2.44 0.31 7.06
N CYS A 121 1.80 -0.37 8.03
CA CYS A 121 1.03 0.29 9.10
C CYS A 121 1.93 1.21 9.94
N ASP A 122 3.10 0.73 10.36
CA ASP A 122 4.07 1.50 11.13
C ASP A 122 4.56 2.76 10.39
N GLU A 123 4.70 2.67 9.06
CA GLU A 123 5.09 3.83 8.25
C GLU A 123 3.93 4.79 8.02
N ALA A 124 2.72 4.27 7.76
CA ALA A 124 1.52 5.07 7.52
C ALA A 124 1.17 5.98 8.71
N GLU A 125 1.35 5.47 9.95
CA GLU A 125 1.15 6.22 11.18
C GLU A 125 1.98 7.52 11.22
N LYS A 126 3.22 7.50 10.70
CA LYS A 126 4.11 8.67 10.66
C LYS A 126 3.55 9.82 9.81
N TYR A 127 2.71 9.50 8.84
CA TYR A 127 2.04 10.47 7.97
C TYR A 127 0.62 10.81 8.43
N GLY A 128 0.10 10.14 9.46
CA GLY A 128 -1.29 10.24 9.91
C GLY A 128 -2.28 9.54 8.95
N ILE A 129 -1.81 8.61 8.13
CA ILE A 129 -2.62 7.82 7.21
C ILE A 129 -3.09 6.55 7.93
N LYS A 130 -4.37 6.23 7.81
CA LYS A 130 -4.98 5.01 8.33
C LYS A 130 -4.95 3.89 7.30
N VAL A 131 -4.77 2.65 7.76
CA VAL A 131 -4.69 1.47 6.89
C VAL A 131 -5.97 0.64 7.03
N ILE A 132 -6.67 0.46 5.92
CA ILE A 132 -7.86 -0.38 5.79
C ILE A 132 -7.47 -1.62 4.99
N VAL A 133 -7.84 -2.80 5.48
CA VAL A 133 -7.62 -4.07 4.77
C VAL A 133 -8.96 -4.61 4.28
N ASP A 134 -8.99 -5.08 3.04
CA ASP A 134 -10.13 -5.81 2.48
C ASP A 134 -10.23 -7.21 3.10
N VAL A 135 -11.42 -7.64 3.47
CA VAL A 135 -11.68 -8.91 4.17
C VAL A 135 -12.75 -9.70 3.44
N VAL A 136 -12.38 -10.85 2.92
CA VAL A 136 -13.31 -11.80 2.32
C VAL A 136 -13.80 -12.74 3.42
N ALA A 137 -15.07 -12.62 3.82
CA ALA A 137 -15.65 -13.41 4.90
C ALA A 137 -16.88 -14.24 4.49
N ASN A 138 -17.53 -13.88 3.38
CA ASN A 138 -18.72 -14.56 2.88
C ASN A 138 -18.43 -15.93 2.26
N HIS A 139 -17.24 -16.14 1.72
CA HIS A 139 -16.88 -17.32 0.96
C HIS A 139 -15.39 -17.62 1.06
N LEU A 140 -15.03 -18.84 0.69
CA LEU A 140 -13.64 -19.27 0.48
C LEU A 140 -13.50 -19.88 -0.91
N ARG A 141 -12.27 -20.24 -1.27
CA ARG A 141 -11.92 -20.89 -2.52
C ARG A 141 -12.75 -22.17 -2.76
N GLY A 142 -13.16 -22.43 -4.00
CA GLY A 142 -13.97 -23.59 -4.38
C GLY A 142 -13.28 -24.95 -4.23
N ASP A 143 -11.96 -24.98 -4.09
CA ASP A 143 -11.21 -26.23 -3.87
C ASP A 143 -11.10 -26.54 -2.38
N HIS A 144 -12.06 -27.30 -1.87
CA HIS A 144 -12.11 -27.73 -0.47
C HIS A 144 -10.88 -28.51 0.02
N ASN A 145 -10.05 -29.04 -0.87
CA ASN A 145 -8.84 -29.74 -0.45
C ASN A 145 -7.77 -28.78 0.06
N ASN A 146 -7.77 -27.56 -0.45
CA ASN A 146 -6.76 -26.54 -0.19
C ASN A 146 -7.20 -25.45 0.81
N ILE A 147 -8.37 -25.54 1.43
CA ILE A 147 -8.78 -24.63 2.50
C ILE A 147 -8.31 -25.13 3.86
N ASP A 148 -8.34 -24.24 4.87
CA ASP A 148 -8.07 -24.57 6.27
C ASP A 148 -8.85 -25.81 6.70
N ASN A 149 -8.16 -26.79 7.28
CA ASN A 149 -8.75 -28.06 7.69
C ASN A 149 -9.92 -27.90 8.66
N ASP A 150 -9.84 -26.90 9.54
CA ASP A 150 -10.87 -26.60 10.53
C ASP A 150 -12.17 -26.11 9.89
N LEU A 151 -12.12 -25.62 8.64
CA LEU A 151 -13.27 -25.11 7.91
C LEU A 151 -13.84 -26.12 6.90
N LYS A 152 -13.31 -27.35 6.84
CA LYS A 152 -13.81 -28.41 5.94
C LYS A 152 -15.13 -29.07 6.34
N PRO A 153 -15.52 -29.16 7.64
CA PRO A 153 -16.81 -29.74 8.00
C PRO A 153 -17.99 -29.09 7.31
N SER A 154 -18.93 -29.90 6.85
CA SER A 154 -20.08 -29.46 6.04
C SER A 154 -21.04 -28.53 6.76
N GLU A 155 -21.10 -28.56 8.08
CA GLU A 155 -21.91 -27.67 8.91
C GLU A 155 -21.47 -26.21 8.91
N TYR A 156 -20.33 -25.88 8.30
CA TYR A 156 -19.83 -24.52 8.14
C TYR A 156 -20.16 -23.90 6.79
N TRP A 157 -20.96 -24.60 5.98
CA TRP A 157 -21.24 -24.22 4.60
C TRP A 157 -22.74 -24.26 4.31
N HIS A 158 -23.21 -23.24 3.61
CA HIS A 158 -24.53 -23.27 3.04
C HIS A 158 -24.60 -24.25 1.86
N THR A 159 -25.71 -24.94 1.73
CA THR A 159 -25.90 -26.00 0.72
C THR A 159 -26.89 -25.61 -0.38
N PHE A 160 -27.32 -24.34 -0.43
CA PHE A 160 -28.20 -23.88 -1.50
C PHE A 160 -27.47 -23.91 -2.83
N GLY A 161 -27.81 -24.87 -3.69
CA GLY A 161 -27.11 -25.17 -4.94
C GLY A 161 -27.77 -24.60 -6.20
N GLY A 162 -28.77 -23.72 -6.07
CA GLY A 162 -29.46 -23.09 -7.20
C GLY A 162 -28.85 -21.73 -7.56
N GLY A 163 -29.20 -21.19 -8.74
CA GLY A 163 -28.93 -19.78 -9.03
C GLY A 163 -29.70 -18.86 -8.07
N ILE A 164 -29.08 -17.77 -7.64
CA ILE A 164 -29.69 -16.81 -6.69
C ILE A 164 -30.83 -16.07 -7.39
N ASP A 165 -32.03 -16.12 -6.82
CA ASP A 165 -33.05 -15.11 -7.09
C ASP A 165 -32.72 -13.87 -6.27
N TRP A 166 -32.22 -12.85 -6.92
CA TRP A 166 -31.79 -11.58 -6.32
C TRP A 166 -32.94 -10.79 -5.64
N LYS A 167 -34.18 -11.23 -5.81
CA LYS A 167 -35.33 -10.67 -5.08
C LYS A 167 -35.66 -11.45 -3.81
N ASN A 168 -34.99 -12.56 -3.58
CA ASN A 168 -35.17 -13.41 -2.42
C ASN A 168 -33.97 -13.23 -1.47
N ARG A 169 -34.17 -12.44 -0.44
CA ARG A 169 -33.11 -12.10 0.51
C ARG A 169 -32.44 -13.33 1.15
N TRP A 170 -33.22 -14.35 1.50
CA TRP A 170 -32.67 -15.59 2.05
C TRP A 170 -31.69 -16.28 1.07
N GLN A 171 -32.05 -16.31 -0.23
CA GLN A 171 -31.14 -16.87 -1.23
C GLN A 171 -29.89 -16.01 -1.43
N VAL A 172 -29.98 -14.69 -1.23
CA VAL A 172 -28.83 -13.80 -1.31
C VAL A 172 -27.84 -14.07 -0.18
N THR A 173 -28.33 -14.41 1.03
CA THR A 173 -27.49 -14.66 2.21
C THR A 173 -27.07 -16.14 2.38
N HIS A 174 -27.59 -17.06 1.56
CA HIS A 174 -27.30 -18.49 1.66
C HIS A 174 -26.88 -19.10 0.32
N GLY A 175 -26.71 -18.29 -0.71
CA GLY A 175 -26.43 -18.73 -2.07
C GLY A 175 -25.04 -18.39 -2.54
N SER A 176 -24.42 -19.32 -3.25
CA SER A 176 -23.11 -19.15 -3.84
C SER A 176 -23.08 -18.04 -4.90
N ILE A 177 -22.14 -17.12 -4.78
CA ILE A 177 -21.83 -16.07 -5.77
C ILE A 177 -20.68 -16.48 -6.70
N GLY A 178 -20.52 -17.78 -6.93
CA GLY A 178 -19.43 -18.35 -7.73
C GLY A 178 -18.37 -19.09 -6.91
N MET A 179 -18.32 -18.84 -5.60
CA MET A 179 -17.52 -19.56 -4.61
C MET A 179 -18.44 -20.20 -3.58
N PRO A 180 -17.97 -21.26 -2.88
CA PRO A 180 -18.72 -21.85 -1.76
C PRO A 180 -19.02 -20.82 -0.68
N ASP A 181 -20.30 -20.72 -0.34
CA ASP A 181 -20.84 -19.79 0.63
C ASP A 181 -20.71 -20.34 2.04
N ILE A 182 -20.11 -19.56 2.97
CA ILE A 182 -19.86 -20.01 4.34
C ILE A 182 -21.00 -19.58 5.27
N ALA A 183 -21.39 -20.47 6.20
CA ALA A 183 -22.43 -20.20 7.17
C ALA A 183 -21.95 -19.18 8.22
N THR A 184 -22.11 -17.89 7.94
CA THR A 184 -21.63 -16.78 8.77
C THR A 184 -22.36 -16.67 10.11
N GLU A 185 -23.58 -17.20 10.21
CA GLU A 185 -24.34 -17.34 11.46
C GLU A 185 -23.75 -18.42 12.39
N ASN A 186 -22.85 -19.29 11.89
CA ASN A 186 -22.24 -20.33 12.71
C ASN A 186 -21.22 -19.74 13.69
N PRO A 187 -21.36 -19.98 15.01
CA PRO A 187 -20.46 -19.40 16.01
C PRO A 187 -18.97 -19.76 15.85
N PHE A 188 -18.66 -20.96 15.30
CA PHE A 188 -17.27 -21.35 15.02
C PHE A 188 -16.69 -20.52 13.89
N VAL A 189 -17.44 -20.32 12.83
CA VAL A 189 -17.04 -19.45 11.69
C VAL A 189 -16.83 -18.03 12.20
N GLN A 190 -17.75 -17.46 12.96
CA GLN A 190 -17.63 -16.15 13.59
C GLN A 190 -16.34 -16.05 14.42
N GLN A 191 -16.03 -17.06 15.24
CA GLN A 191 -14.81 -17.07 16.06
C GLN A 191 -13.55 -17.07 15.18
N LYS A 192 -13.51 -17.82 14.07
CA LYS A 192 -12.38 -17.83 13.14
C LYS A 192 -12.18 -16.44 12.51
N VAL A 193 -13.25 -15.79 12.07
CA VAL A 193 -13.16 -14.42 11.53
C VAL A 193 -12.77 -13.41 12.60
N CYS A 194 -13.30 -13.54 13.83
CA CYS A 194 -12.90 -12.69 14.97
C CYS A 194 -11.40 -12.81 15.27
N ASN A 195 -10.83 -14.01 15.22
CA ASN A 195 -9.40 -14.20 15.41
C ASN A 195 -8.59 -13.50 14.33
N TYR A 196 -9.04 -13.58 13.06
CA TYR A 196 -8.42 -12.87 11.95
C TYR A 196 -8.50 -11.34 12.11
N VAL A 197 -9.64 -10.81 12.52
CA VAL A 197 -9.80 -9.37 12.82
C VAL A 197 -8.82 -8.93 13.93
N GLN A 198 -8.66 -9.73 14.98
CA GLN A 198 -7.69 -9.44 16.05
C GLN A 198 -6.24 -9.52 15.54
N GLU A 199 -5.95 -10.46 14.64
CA GLU A 199 -4.64 -10.58 14.01
C GLU A 199 -4.33 -9.34 13.16
N LEU A 200 -5.26 -8.87 12.32
CA LEU A 200 -5.12 -7.62 11.55
C LEU A 200 -4.90 -6.41 12.47
N LYS A 201 -5.68 -6.29 13.53
CA LYS A 201 -5.49 -5.23 14.52
C LYS A 201 -4.10 -5.30 15.17
N SER A 202 -3.59 -6.49 15.45
CA SER A 202 -2.29 -6.67 16.11
C SER A 202 -1.10 -6.19 15.29
N VAL A 203 -1.24 -6.09 13.96
CA VAL A 203 -0.22 -5.57 13.03
C VAL A 203 -0.43 -4.10 12.67
N GLY A 204 -1.38 -3.41 13.33
CA GLY A 204 -1.58 -1.97 13.15
C GLY A 204 -2.65 -1.56 12.15
N VAL A 205 -3.49 -2.48 11.67
CA VAL A 205 -4.63 -2.15 10.79
C VAL A 205 -5.67 -1.33 11.57
N ASP A 206 -6.17 -0.25 10.96
CA ASP A 206 -7.12 0.70 11.55
C ASP A 206 -8.57 0.44 11.13
N GLY A 207 -8.79 -0.18 10.00
CA GLY A 207 -10.13 -0.43 9.47
C GLY A 207 -10.23 -1.63 8.55
N LEU A 208 -11.45 -2.06 8.30
CA LEU A 208 -11.78 -3.21 7.46
C LEU A 208 -12.83 -2.83 6.40
N ARG A 209 -12.61 -3.27 5.17
CA ARG A 209 -13.63 -3.35 4.13
C ARG A 209 -14.11 -4.79 4.04
N TRP A 210 -15.41 -5.01 4.16
CA TRP A 210 -15.99 -6.34 4.08
C TRP A 210 -16.48 -6.60 2.65
N ASP A 211 -15.82 -7.55 2.00
CA ASP A 211 -16.19 -8.04 0.68
C ASP A 211 -17.55 -8.72 0.71
N ALA A 212 -18.35 -8.53 -0.34
CA ALA A 212 -19.65 -9.17 -0.50
C ALA A 212 -20.57 -9.05 0.74
N ALA A 213 -20.49 -7.96 1.49
CA ALA A 213 -21.18 -7.78 2.78
C ALA A 213 -22.70 -7.96 2.68
N LYS A 214 -23.30 -7.65 1.53
CA LYS A 214 -24.74 -7.87 1.31
C LYS A 214 -25.16 -9.35 1.36
N HIS A 215 -24.20 -10.27 1.23
CA HIS A 215 -24.42 -11.71 1.27
C HIS A 215 -24.33 -12.29 2.69
N ILE A 216 -23.94 -11.49 3.66
CA ILE A 216 -23.90 -11.84 5.08
C ILE A 216 -25.17 -11.29 5.74
N GLY A 217 -25.86 -12.13 6.50
CA GLY A 217 -27.09 -11.78 7.18
C GLY A 217 -26.92 -10.73 8.28
N VAL A 218 -28.03 -10.24 8.81
CA VAL A 218 -28.09 -9.32 9.95
C VAL A 218 -28.83 -10.00 11.13
N PRO A 219 -28.73 -9.50 12.38
CA PRO A 219 -29.35 -10.15 13.55
C PRO A 219 -30.84 -10.42 13.41
N SER A 220 -31.62 -9.57 12.74
CA SER A 220 -33.03 -9.84 12.48
C SER A 220 -33.29 -11.02 11.53
N GLU A 221 -32.26 -11.44 10.78
CA GLU A 221 -32.25 -12.62 9.91
C GLU A 221 -31.65 -13.85 10.62
N GLY A 222 -31.21 -13.72 11.89
CA GLY A 222 -30.63 -14.79 12.70
C GLY A 222 -29.11 -14.87 12.62
N ASP A 223 -28.42 -13.89 12.06
CA ASP A 223 -26.98 -13.85 11.92
C ASP A 223 -26.34 -12.75 12.79
N ASP A 224 -25.69 -13.14 13.89
CA ASP A 224 -24.98 -12.25 14.79
C ASP A 224 -23.53 -11.94 14.31
N PHE A 225 -23.18 -12.23 13.04
CA PHE A 225 -21.85 -12.03 12.48
C PHE A 225 -21.33 -10.61 12.73
N TRP A 226 -22.07 -9.61 12.30
CA TRP A 226 -21.65 -8.20 12.41
C TRP A 226 -21.38 -7.78 13.84
N LYS A 227 -22.26 -8.19 14.77
CA LYS A 227 -22.08 -7.94 16.20
C LYS A 227 -20.80 -8.59 16.74
N SER A 228 -20.46 -9.76 16.24
CA SER A 228 -19.26 -10.50 16.65
C SER A 228 -17.98 -9.87 16.13
N VAL A 229 -17.92 -9.49 14.83
CA VAL A 229 -16.67 -9.06 14.19
C VAL A 229 -16.36 -7.57 14.36
N THR A 230 -17.34 -6.71 14.66
CA THR A 230 -17.14 -5.25 14.74
C THR A 230 -16.78 -4.73 16.14
N GLN A 231 -16.76 -5.59 17.15
CA GLN A 231 -16.52 -5.19 18.54
C GLN A 231 -15.07 -4.76 18.88
N TYR A 232 -14.14 -4.86 17.94
CA TYR A 232 -12.70 -4.68 18.20
C TYR A 232 -12.22 -3.24 18.08
N GLY A 233 -13.11 -2.27 17.81
CA GLY A 233 -12.78 -0.85 17.75
C GLY A 233 -12.01 -0.44 16.49
N LEU A 234 -12.14 -1.21 15.41
CA LEU A 234 -11.69 -0.84 14.06
C LEU A 234 -12.84 -0.12 13.33
N TYR A 235 -12.49 0.74 12.36
CA TYR A 235 -13.48 1.22 11.39
C TYR A 235 -13.93 0.05 10.51
N ASN A 236 -15.23 -0.04 10.22
CA ASN A 236 -15.78 -1.11 9.41
C ASN A 236 -16.71 -0.55 8.35
N TYR A 237 -16.54 -0.95 7.10
CA TYR A 237 -17.52 -0.71 6.08
C TYR A 237 -17.72 -1.94 5.19
N GLY A 238 -18.93 -2.12 4.70
CA GLY A 238 -19.33 -3.26 3.88
C GLY A 238 -19.64 -2.86 2.44
N GLU A 239 -19.23 -3.72 1.52
CA GLU A 239 -19.67 -3.62 0.13
C GLU A 239 -21.12 -4.07 0.00
N ILE A 240 -21.99 -3.13 -0.29
CA ILE A 240 -23.38 -3.39 -0.59
C ILE A 240 -23.64 -2.98 -2.05
N LEU A 241 -23.49 -3.92 -2.96
CA LEU A 241 -23.82 -3.71 -4.37
C LEU A 241 -25.32 -3.92 -4.59
N GLY A 242 -26.00 -2.94 -5.19
CA GLY A 242 -27.40 -3.00 -5.53
C GLY A 242 -27.66 -2.50 -6.94
N GLY A 243 -28.63 -3.10 -7.64
CA GLY A 243 -29.19 -2.61 -8.90
C GLY A 243 -30.45 -1.77 -8.66
N PRO A 244 -30.95 -1.04 -9.68
CA PRO A 244 -32.15 -0.20 -9.55
C PRO A 244 -33.41 -0.95 -9.12
N ASP A 245 -33.52 -2.24 -9.48
CA ASP A 245 -34.64 -3.13 -9.12
C ASP A 245 -34.23 -4.21 -8.10
N ASP A 246 -33.02 -4.08 -7.56
CA ASP A 246 -32.41 -5.09 -6.72
C ASP A 246 -32.91 -4.99 -5.27
N ARG A 247 -33.58 -6.05 -4.82
CA ARG A 247 -33.98 -6.23 -3.42
C ARG A 247 -33.01 -7.12 -2.65
N SER A 248 -31.84 -7.38 -3.20
CA SER A 248 -30.83 -8.24 -2.60
C SER A 248 -30.30 -7.72 -1.26
N THR A 249 -30.39 -6.40 -1.03
CA THR A 249 -30.11 -5.76 0.24
C THR A 249 -31.26 -5.89 1.26
N GLY A 250 -32.33 -6.60 0.92
CA GLY A 250 -33.56 -6.62 1.70
C GLY A 250 -34.42 -5.36 1.48
N ASN A 251 -34.97 -4.84 2.55
CA ASN A 251 -35.69 -3.58 2.57
C ASN A 251 -34.82 -2.48 3.24
N GLU A 252 -35.38 -1.28 3.38
CA GLU A 252 -34.70 -0.17 4.06
C GLU A 252 -34.38 -0.48 5.53
N ASP A 253 -35.14 -1.35 6.19
CA ASP A 253 -34.91 -1.74 7.58
C ASP A 253 -33.66 -2.62 7.71
N ILE A 254 -33.46 -3.58 6.79
CA ILE A 254 -32.23 -4.39 6.72
C ILE A 254 -31.01 -3.49 6.47
N MET A 255 -31.15 -2.50 5.56
CA MET A 255 -30.04 -1.57 5.31
C MET A 255 -29.72 -0.72 6.55
N LYS A 256 -30.73 -0.26 7.30
CA LYS A 256 -30.53 0.45 8.57
C LYS A 256 -29.83 -0.45 9.59
N GLU A 257 -30.23 -1.71 9.69
CA GLU A 257 -29.60 -2.66 10.61
C GLU A 257 -28.13 -2.91 10.29
N TYR A 258 -27.72 -3.00 9.01
CA TYR A 258 -26.30 -2.98 8.65
C TYR A 258 -25.60 -1.75 9.24
N THR A 259 -26.24 -0.57 9.17
CA THR A 259 -25.62 0.68 9.63
C THR A 259 -25.52 0.81 11.15
N ASP A 260 -26.13 -0.09 11.93
CA ASP A 260 -25.88 -0.21 13.36
C ASP A 260 -24.46 -0.76 13.66
N TYR A 261 -23.88 -1.49 12.71
CA TYR A 261 -22.60 -2.18 12.88
C TYR A 261 -21.49 -1.64 11.98
N ILE A 262 -21.80 -1.34 10.71
CA ILE A 262 -20.84 -0.96 9.68
C ILE A 262 -21.31 0.27 8.91
N SER A 263 -20.40 0.99 8.27
CA SER A 263 -20.76 1.87 7.16
C SER A 263 -21.01 1.05 5.90
N VAL A 264 -21.78 1.57 4.95
CA VAL A 264 -22.15 0.84 3.73
C VAL A 264 -21.87 1.65 2.47
N THR A 265 -21.52 0.97 1.39
CA THR A 265 -21.34 1.63 0.08
C THR A 265 -22.70 2.05 -0.50
N ASP A 266 -22.79 3.27 -1.05
CA ASP A 266 -23.93 3.72 -1.87
C ASP A 266 -23.62 3.51 -3.36
N SER A 267 -23.67 2.24 -3.78
CA SER A 267 -23.30 1.81 -5.12
C SER A 267 -24.22 2.38 -6.21
N ASN A 268 -25.52 2.56 -5.89
CA ASN A 268 -26.49 3.16 -6.81
C ASN A 268 -26.18 4.62 -7.06
N TYR A 269 -25.80 5.37 -6.02
CA TYR A 269 -25.38 6.76 -6.19
C TYR A 269 -24.07 6.85 -6.98
N GLY A 270 -23.09 5.99 -6.68
CA GLY A 270 -21.87 5.90 -7.47
C GLY A 270 -22.12 5.66 -8.96
N LYS A 271 -23.08 4.78 -9.28
CA LYS A 271 -23.52 4.54 -10.66
C LYS A 271 -24.15 5.80 -11.28
N GLU A 272 -25.07 6.46 -10.56
CA GLU A 272 -25.71 7.69 -11.04
C GLU A 272 -24.68 8.79 -11.34
N LEU A 273 -23.69 8.98 -10.45
CA LEU A 273 -22.62 9.97 -10.62
C LEU A 273 -21.87 9.74 -11.93
N ARG A 274 -21.29 8.54 -12.13
CA ARG A 274 -20.49 8.27 -13.32
C ARG A 274 -21.31 8.25 -14.61
N ASP A 275 -22.54 7.70 -14.61
CA ASP A 275 -23.39 7.66 -15.80
C ASP A 275 -23.83 9.06 -16.21
N SER A 276 -24.18 9.93 -15.25
CA SER A 276 -24.54 11.31 -15.50
C SER A 276 -23.40 12.07 -16.17
N PHE A 277 -22.21 12.05 -15.59
CA PHE A 277 -21.04 12.72 -16.16
C PHE A 277 -20.60 12.10 -17.49
N ASN A 278 -20.72 10.78 -17.66
CA ASN A 278 -20.43 10.12 -18.93
C ASN A 278 -21.41 10.56 -20.02
N SER A 279 -22.65 10.87 -19.67
CA SER A 279 -23.64 11.45 -20.57
C SER A 279 -23.53 12.98 -20.74
N GLY A 280 -22.55 13.61 -20.12
CA GLY A 280 -22.30 15.06 -20.16
C GLY A 280 -23.26 15.89 -19.30
N LYS A 281 -23.87 15.29 -18.27
CA LYS A 281 -24.85 15.95 -17.39
C LYS A 281 -24.39 15.95 -15.94
N ALA A 282 -24.85 16.94 -15.17
CA ALA A 282 -24.75 16.90 -13.72
C ALA A 282 -25.77 15.91 -13.15
N PRO A 283 -25.40 15.08 -12.15
CA PRO A 283 -26.35 14.18 -11.46
C PRO A 283 -27.50 14.95 -10.83
N ALA A 284 -28.68 14.38 -10.89
CA ALA A 284 -29.91 15.03 -10.35
C ALA A 284 -30.10 14.76 -8.85
N SER A 285 -29.68 13.58 -8.38
CA SER A 285 -29.82 13.16 -6.99
C SER A 285 -28.64 13.63 -6.13
N SER A 286 -28.89 13.81 -4.86
CA SER A 286 -27.87 14.14 -3.85
C SER A 286 -27.34 12.91 -3.08
N GLY A 287 -27.86 11.72 -3.37
CA GLY A 287 -27.52 10.43 -2.77
C GLY A 287 -28.69 9.47 -2.88
N ASN A 288 -28.44 8.18 -2.89
CA ASN A 288 -29.53 7.20 -2.96
C ASN A 288 -29.99 6.79 -1.54
N TRP A 289 -29.09 6.27 -0.71
CA TRP A 289 -29.48 5.85 0.64
C TRP A 289 -29.71 7.00 1.60
N SER A 290 -29.01 8.14 1.43
CA SER A 290 -29.26 9.33 2.23
C SER A 290 -30.67 9.89 2.01
N GLU A 291 -31.18 9.87 0.79
CA GLU A 291 -32.57 10.26 0.47
C GLU A 291 -33.60 9.30 1.07
N LYS A 292 -33.22 8.07 1.39
CA LYS A 292 -34.04 7.06 2.09
C LYS A 292 -33.83 7.07 3.62
N GLY A 293 -33.12 8.06 4.14
CA GLY A 293 -32.97 8.29 5.57
C GLY A 293 -31.81 7.60 6.25
N ILE A 294 -30.86 7.01 5.52
CA ILE A 294 -29.57 6.58 6.07
C ILE A 294 -28.71 7.83 6.28
N SER A 295 -28.12 7.95 7.48
CA SER A 295 -27.25 9.08 7.79
C SER A 295 -25.97 9.06 6.96
N ASN A 296 -25.52 10.23 6.49
CA ASN A 296 -24.31 10.35 5.69
C ASN A 296 -23.05 9.77 6.35
N ASP A 297 -22.93 9.84 7.67
CA ASP A 297 -21.81 9.29 8.43
C ASP A 297 -21.77 7.74 8.43
N LYS A 298 -22.78 7.10 7.85
CA LYS A 298 -22.85 5.66 7.62
C LYS A 298 -22.70 5.29 6.14
N LEU A 299 -22.42 6.26 5.28
CA LEU A 299 -22.34 6.05 3.84
C LEU A 299 -20.91 6.24 3.34
N LEU A 300 -20.49 5.34 2.46
CA LEU A 300 -19.29 5.47 1.67
C LEU A 300 -19.67 5.73 0.21
N TYR A 301 -19.20 6.87 -0.32
CA TYR A 301 -19.42 7.29 -1.70
C TYR A 301 -18.19 7.05 -2.56
N TRP A 302 -18.41 6.58 -3.77
CA TRP A 302 -17.37 6.31 -4.75
C TRP A 302 -17.88 6.50 -6.18
N GLY A 303 -17.02 6.92 -7.08
CA GLY A 303 -17.34 7.00 -8.52
C GLY A 303 -17.03 5.69 -9.25
N GLU A 304 -16.02 4.95 -8.79
CA GLU A 304 -15.48 3.76 -9.42
C GLU A 304 -14.93 2.80 -8.38
N SER A 305 -15.02 1.50 -8.63
CA SER A 305 -14.41 0.43 -7.83
C SER A 305 -13.63 -0.54 -8.72
N HIS A 306 -12.87 -1.46 -8.10
CA HIS A 306 -12.19 -2.52 -8.85
C HIS A 306 -13.16 -3.40 -9.64
N ASP A 307 -14.36 -3.64 -9.14
CA ASP A 307 -15.38 -4.41 -9.84
C ASP A 307 -15.93 -3.69 -11.07
N THR A 308 -16.20 -2.39 -10.97
CA THR A 308 -16.67 -1.63 -12.13
C THR A 308 -15.60 -1.45 -13.20
N TRP A 309 -14.32 -1.50 -12.81
CA TRP A 309 -13.20 -1.41 -13.74
C TRP A 309 -12.80 -2.78 -14.32
N SER A 310 -12.65 -3.81 -13.47
CA SER A 310 -11.98 -5.06 -13.82
C SER A 310 -12.92 -6.17 -14.26
N ASN A 311 -14.20 -6.14 -13.89
CA ASN A 311 -15.17 -7.22 -14.15
C ASN A 311 -15.98 -7.09 -15.45
N ASN A 312 -15.59 -6.24 -16.38
CA ASN A 312 -16.13 -6.19 -17.75
C ASN A 312 -17.64 -6.43 -17.89
N LYS A 313 -18.55 -5.57 -17.66
CA LYS A 313 -19.97 -5.66 -18.02
C LYS A 313 -21.00 -5.92 -16.94
N ASP A 314 -20.65 -6.55 -15.83
CA ASP A 314 -21.70 -7.07 -14.95
C ASP A 314 -22.23 -6.03 -13.95
N TRP A 315 -21.49 -4.95 -13.66
CA TRP A 315 -21.82 -4.03 -12.54
C TRP A 315 -21.85 -2.54 -12.91
N GLY A 316 -22.15 -2.22 -14.18
CA GLY A 316 -22.24 -0.82 -14.63
C GLY A 316 -20.88 -0.18 -14.78
N PHE A 317 -20.15 -0.68 -15.71
CA PHE A 317 -18.84 -0.29 -16.21
C PHE A 317 -18.33 1.09 -15.98
N SER A 318 -17.04 1.16 -15.63
CA SER A 318 -16.26 2.37 -15.72
C SER A 318 -15.05 2.24 -16.64
N ASN A 319 -14.72 1.03 -17.08
CA ASN A 319 -13.52 0.75 -17.88
C ASN A 319 -13.49 1.41 -19.29
N GLU A 320 -14.67 1.79 -19.82
CA GLU A 320 -14.79 2.57 -21.06
C GLU A 320 -14.93 4.08 -20.79
N MET A 321 -15.02 4.51 -19.51
CA MET A 321 -15.15 5.91 -19.14
C MET A 321 -13.78 6.57 -18.98
N SER A 322 -13.66 7.81 -19.49
CA SER A 322 -12.45 8.59 -19.31
C SER A 322 -12.16 8.86 -17.85
N GLN A 323 -10.89 9.05 -17.50
CA GLN A 323 -10.48 9.42 -16.15
C GLN A 323 -11.19 10.69 -15.66
N ASN A 324 -11.37 11.68 -16.55
CA ASN A 324 -12.06 12.93 -16.22
C ASN A 324 -13.52 12.74 -15.80
N VAL A 325 -14.23 11.76 -16.36
CA VAL A 325 -15.59 11.40 -15.93
C VAL A 325 -15.59 10.92 -14.49
N ILE A 326 -14.63 10.08 -14.15
CA ILE A 326 -14.48 9.52 -12.80
C ILE A 326 -14.03 10.59 -11.80
N ASP A 327 -13.12 11.48 -12.20
CA ASP A 327 -12.68 12.60 -11.34
C ASP A 327 -13.85 13.55 -11.01
N ARG A 328 -14.76 13.80 -11.97
CA ARG A 328 -15.99 14.57 -11.73
C ARG A 328 -16.95 13.85 -10.79
N ALA A 329 -17.14 12.54 -10.97
CA ALA A 329 -17.96 11.73 -10.06
C ALA A 329 -17.37 11.75 -8.64
N TYR A 330 -16.06 11.57 -8.52
CA TYR A 330 -15.35 11.66 -7.25
C TYR A 330 -15.45 13.05 -6.62
N ALA A 331 -15.30 14.11 -7.41
CA ALA A 331 -15.40 15.48 -6.92
C ALA A 331 -16.76 15.77 -6.24
N VAL A 332 -17.85 15.26 -6.80
CA VAL A 332 -19.16 15.34 -6.16
C VAL A 332 -19.21 14.48 -4.90
N ALA A 333 -18.80 13.21 -4.98
CA ALA A 333 -18.81 12.28 -3.86
C ALA A 333 -18.03 12.81 -2.66
N ALA A 334 -16.79 13.21 -2.87
CA ALA A 334 -15.88 13.66 -1.82
C ALA A 334 -16.15 15.09 -1.31
N SER A 335 -17.01 15.86 -1.97
CA SER A 335 -17.39 17.20 -1.50
C SER A 335 -18.51 17.20 -0.48
N ARG A 336 -19.16 16.07 -0.25
CA ARG A 336 -20.31 15.94 0.64
C ARG A 336 -19.86 15.93 2.12
N ASN A 337 -20.78 16.33 3.00
CA ASN A 337 -20.51 16.40 4.43
C ASN A 337 -20.77 15.05 5.10
N LYS A 338 -19.89 14.65 6.01
CA LYS A 338 -20.01 13.43 6.82
C LYS A 338 -20.01 12.11 6.05
N VAL A 339 -19.68 12.10 4.77
CA VAL A 339 -19.50 10.85 4.03
C VAL A 339 -18.04 10.44 4.03
N THR A 340 -17.78 9.14 4.03
CA THR A 340 -16.47 8.62 3.66
C THR A 340 -16.41 8.53 2.14
N ALA A 341 -15.37 9.06 1.49
CA ALA A 341 -15.23 8.99 0.05
C ALA A 341 -14.06 8.10 -0.36
N LEU A 342 -14.23 7.31 -1.42
CA LEU A 342 -13.20 6.41 -1.92
C LEU A 342 -12.81 6.77 -3.35
N TYR A 343 -11.51 6.91 -3.57
CA TYR A 343 -10.90 7.06 -4.89
C TYR A 343 -10.17 5.78 -5.29
N PHE A 344 -10.50 5.24 -6.46
CA PHE A 344 -9.89 4.02 -6.97
C PHE A 344 -8.68 4.32 -7.85
N SER A 345 -7.52 3.73 -7.53
CA SER A 345 -6.33 3.80 -8.37
C SER A 345 -6.40 2.73 -9.45
N ARG A 346 -6.69 3.14 -10.68
CA ARG A 346 -6.85 2.24 -11.84
C ARG A 346 -5.58 1.44 -12.13
N PRO A 347 -5.65 0.11 -12.28
CA PRO A 347 -4.55 -0.68 -12.84
C PRO A 347 -4.30 -0.33 -14.32
N SER A 348 -3.20 -0.80 -14.88
CA SER A 348 -2.79 -0.49 -16.26
C SER A 348 -3.72 -1.11 -17.32
N SER A 349 -4.38 -2.21 -16.99
CA SER A 349 -5.26 -2.97 -17.89
C SER A 349 -6.73 -2.91 -17.47
N THR A 350 -7.63 -2.92 -18.46
CA THR A 350 -9.06 -3.12 -18.28
C THR A 350 -9.47 -4.59 -18.42
N ASN A 351 -8.56 -5.45 -18.85
CA ASN A 351 -8.81 -6.87 -18.99
C ASN A 351 -8.51 -7.58 -17.67
N LYS A 352 -9.53 -8.15 -17.03
CA LYS A 352 -9.42 -8.83 -15.74
C LYS A 352 -8.34 -9.92 -15.69
N ASP A 353 -8.13 -10.64 -16.80
CA ASP A 353 -7.16 -11.74 -16.86
C ASP A 353 -5.71 -11.24 -17.07
N SER A 354 -5.56 -9.96 -17.37
CA SER A 354 -4.26 -9.31 -17.57
C SER A 354 -3.74 -8.57 -16.35
N ILE A 355 -4.60 -8.24 -15.38
CA ILE A 355 -4.20 -7.59 -14.13
C ILE A 355 -3.57 -8.63 -13.21
N LYS A 356 -2.31 -8.43 -12.84
CA LYS A 356 -1.56 -9.38 -12.00
C LYS A 356 -1.46 -8.88 -10.57
N MET A 357 -1.47 -9.82 -9.62
CA MET A 357 -1.20 -9.49 -8.22
C MET A 357 0.12 -8.73 -8.07
N GLY A 358 0.11 -7.69 -7.27
CA GLY A 358 1.28 -6.86 -7.03
C GLY A 358 1.52 -5.81 -8.11
N GLU A 359 0.58 -5.59 -9.03
CA GLU A 359 0.68 -4.54 -10.03
C GLU A 359 0.28 -3.19 -9.45
N LYS A 360 1.23 -2.26 -9.39
CA LYS A 360 0.97 -0.90 -8.94
C LYS A 360 0.06 -0.16 -9.93
N GLY A 361 -1.02 0.43 -9.44
CA GLY A 361 -1.95 1.21 -10.23
C GLY A 361 -1.45 2.62 -10.56
N SER A 362 -2.34 3.40 -11.18
CA SER A 362 -2.10 4.77 -11.62
C SER A 362 -1.78 5.71 -10.46
N THR A 363 -0.85 6.64 -10.68
CA THR A 363 -0.54 7.74 -9.74
C THR A 363 -1.40 8.98 -9.97
N HIS A 364 -2.46 8.90 -10.77
CA HIS A 364 -3.36 10.03 -11.07
C HIS A 364 -4.03 10.62 -9.80
N TYR A 365 -4.09 9.87 -8.71
CA TYR A 365 -4.55 10.36 -7.40
C TYR A 365 -3.77 11.60 -6.91
N THR A 366 -2.59 11.90 -7.48
CA THR A 366 -1.81 13.12 -7.19
C THR A 366 -2.17 14.31 -8.08
N SER A 367 -3.10 14.15 -9.01
CA SER A 367 -3.55 15.24 -9.88
C SER A 367 -4.13 16.41 -9.08
N SER A 368 -4.09 17.60 -9.68
CA SER A 368 -4.55 18.82 -8.98
C SER A 368 -6.00 18.69 -8.55
N GLU A 369 -6.89 18.22 -9.44
CA GLU A 369 -8.31 18.07 -9.17
C GLU A 369 -8.59 17.12 -8.00
N VAL A 370 -7.97 15.93 -7.97
CA VAL A 370 -8.17 14.95 -6.89
C VAL A 370 -7.59 15.47 -5.57
N ALA A 371 -6.36 15.98 -5.58
CA ALA A 371 -5.70 16.47 -4.37
C ALA A 371 -6.43 17.67 -3.76
N GLN A 372 -6.92 18.62 -4.57
CA GLN A 372 -7.63 19.79 -4.05
C GLN A 372 -9.03 19.46 -3.52
N ILE A 373 -9.70 18.47 -4.10
CA ILE A 373 -10.95 17.94 -3.55
C ILE A 373 -10.72 17.31 -2.17
N ASN A 374 -9.67 16.51 -2.00
CA ASN A 374 -9.35 15.90 -0.71
C ASN A 374 -9.03 16.96 0.35
N LYS A 375 -8.24 17.98 0.00
CA LYS A 375 -7.91 19.09 0.89
C LYS A 375 -9.15 19.90 1.26
N PHE A 376 -10.06 20.12 0.31
CA PHE A 376 -11.36 20.76 0.56
C PHE A 376 -12.19 19.91 1.52
N HIS A 377 -12.30 18.60 1.28
CA HIS A 377 -13.01 17.68 2.18
C HIS A 377 -12.51 17.82 3.62
N ASN A 378 -11.19 17.73 3.82
CA ASN A 378 -10.57 17.84 5.13
C ASN A 378 -10.78 19.21 5.79
N ALA A 379 -10.70 20.30 5.00
CA ALA A 379 -10.88 21.68 5.51
C ALA A 379 -12.35 22.00 5.85
N MET A 380 -13.30 21.32 5.22
CA MET A 380 -14.73 21.57 5.38
C MET A 380 -15.41 20.63 6.39
N ASP A 381 -14.63 19.86 7.15
CA ASP A 381 -15.18 18.97 8.16
C ASP A 381 -16.15 19.63 9.12
N GLY A 382 -17.22 18.91 9.45
CA GLY A 382 -18.29 19.37 10.33
C GLY A 382 -19.18 20.49 9.76
N LYS A 383 -18.83 21.07 8.60
CA LYS A 383 -19.67 22.10 7.95
C LYS A 383 -20.76 21.43 7.13
N ALA A 384 -22.01 21.78 7.41
CA ALA A 384 -23.17 21.29 6.63
C ALA A 384 -23.00 21.62 5.14
N ASP A 385 -23.47 20.74 4.27
CA ASP A 385 -23.48 20.96 2.83
C ASP A 385 -24.88 21.23 2.28
N TYR A 386 -24.91 21.83 1.10
CA TYR A 386 -26.10 21.98 0.29
C TYR A 386 -25.74 21.60 -1.15
N TYR A 387 -26.48 20.63 -1.70
CA TYR A 387 -26.34 20.18 -3.07
C TYR A 387 -27.41 20.84 -3.96
N THR A 388 -26.99 21.36 -5.10
CA THR A 388 -27.92 21.84 -6.14
C THR A 388 -27.35 21.60 -7.53
N VAL A 389 -28.23 21.59 -8.54
CA VAL A 389 -27.83 21.59 -9.94
C VAL A 389 -28.17 22.95 -10.52
N SER A 390 -27.18 23.69 -10.98
CA SER A 390 -27.32 25.05 -11.50
C SER A 390 -26.39 25.24 -12.70
N ASP A 391 -26.86 25.85 -13.79
CA ASP A 391 -26.09 26.11 -15.01
C ASP A 391 -25.36 24.87 -15.56
N GLY A 392 -26.02 23.70 -15.52
CA GLY A 392 -25.45 22.43 -15.97
C GLY A 392 -24.31 21.89 -15.10
N CYS A 393 -24.13 22.44 -13.90
CA CYS A 393 -23.14 22.01 -12.92
C CYS A 393 -23.80 21.39 -11.69
N SER A 394 -23.14 20.39 -11.10
CA SER A 394 -23.33 20.03 -9.69
C SER A 394 -22.61 21.09 -8.84
N VAL A 395 -23.31 21.64 -7.87
CA VAL A 395 -22.79 22.66 -6.96
C VAL A 395 -22.97 22.17 -5.53
N ILE A 396 -21.88 21.99 -4.83
CA ILE A 396 -21.83 21.61 -3.41
C ILE A 396 -21.27 22.78 -2.63
N THR A 397 -22.11 23.44 -1.84
CA THR A 397 -21.68 24.53 -0.97
C THR A 397 -21.58 24.06 0.48
N ARG A 398 -20.61 24.58 1.23
CA ARG A 398 -20.37 24.24 2.64
C ARG A 398 -20.62 25.46 3.52
N LYS A 399 -21.39 25.28 4.59
CA LYS A 399 -21.87 26.38 5.44
C LYS A 399 -20.71 27.15 6.07
N ASP A 400 -20.71 28.47 5.85
CA ASP A 400 -19.61 29.36 6.26
C ASP A 400 -18.22 28.88 5.77
N GLY A 401 -18.23 28.25 4.59
CA GLY A 401 -17.05 27.65 3.95
C GLY A 401 -16.97 27.99 2.46
N GLY A 402 -16.56 27.01 1.68
CA GLY A 402 -16.38 27.14 0.23
C GLY A 402 -17.43 26.41 -0.59
N ALA A 403 -17.10 26.19 -1.86
CA ALA A 403 -17.92 25.44 -2.81
C ALA A 403 -17.05 24.56 -3.72
N VAL A 404 -17.61 23.44 -4.17
CA VAL A 404 -17.13 22.64 -5.29
C VAL A 404 -18.14 22.73 -6.41
N ILE A 405 -17.69 23.03 -7.62
CA ILE A 405 -18.53 23.19 -8.80
C ILE A 405 -18.01 22.23 -9.86
N VAL A 406 -18.87 21.31 -10.30
CA VAL A 406 -18.51 20.27 -11.25
C VAL A 406 -19.42 20.37 -12.47
N LYS A 407 -18.85 20.76 -13.60
CA LYS A 407 -19.59 20.90 -14.85
C LYS A 407 -19.97 19.52 -15.41
N GLY A 408 -21.17 19.36 -15.93
CA GLY A 408 -21.61 18.11 -16.56
C GLY A 408 -20.72 17.69 -17.72
N SER A 409 -20.28 18.67 -18.52
CA SER A 409 -19.31 18.47 -19.61
C SER A 409 -18.54 19.75 -19.91
N GLY A 410 -17.33 19.60 -20.51
CA GLY A 410 -16.49 20.71 -20.92
C GLY A 410 -15.95 21.55 -19.77
N SER A 411 -15.66 22.83 -20.05
CA SER A 411 -15.06 23.83 -19.15
C SER A 411 -15.66 25.21 -19.48
N GLY A 412 -15.13 26.30 -18.92
CA GLY A 412 -15.48 27.67 -19.28
C GLY A 412 -16.27 28.41 -18.20
N GLU A 413 -16.84 29.57 -18.60
CA GLU A 413 -17.56 30.45 -17.71
C GLU A 413 -18.82 29.79 -17.11
N VAL A 414 -19.10 30.10 -15.85
CA VAL A 414 -20.29 29.67 -15.11
C VAL A 414 -20.78 30.76 -14.20
N SER A 415 -22.11 30.77 -13.96
CA SER A 415 -22.75 31.56 -12.94
C SER A 415 -23.82 30.70 -12.26
N VAL A 416 -23.40 30.05 -11.19
CA VAL A 416 -24.21 29.05 -10.49
C VAL A 416 -24.83 29.61 -9.21
N GLU A 417 -25.83 28.94 -8.69
CA GLU A 417 -26.45 29.29 -7.42
C GLU A 417 -25.50 29.03 -6.23
N ASN A 418 -25.42 29.98 -5.30
CA ASN A 418 -24.82 29.72 -3.98
C ASN A 418 -25.92 29.05 -3.12
N GLY A 419 -26.03 27.72 -3.25
CA GLY A 419 -27.08 26.92 -2.64
C GLY A 419 -27.17 27.14 -1.13
N GLY A 420 -28.35 27.49 -0.66
CA GLY A 420 -28.60 27.85 0.74
C GLY A 420 -27.86 29.09 1.23
N GLY A 421 -27.13 29.80 0.37
CA GLY A 421 -26.21 30.89 0.78
C GLY A 421 -25.04 30.39 1.61
N TYR A 422 -24.64 29.13 1.45
CA TYR A 422 -23.69 28.44 2.34
C TYR A 422 -22.24 28.85 2.07
N ALA A 423 -21.83 29.02 0.80
CA ALA A 423 -20.49 29.48 0.52
C ALA A 423 -20.33 30.94 0.94
N LYS A 424 -19.27 31.23 1.67
CA LYS A 424 -18.97 32.54 2.23
C LYS A 424 -18.72 33.56 1.11
N PRO A 425 -19.43 34.71 1.08
CA PRO A 425 -19.17 35.75 0.08
C PRO A 425 -17.74 36.26 0.10
N GLY A 426 -17.15 36.46 -1.10
CA GLY A 426 -15.76 36.91 -1.26
C GLY A 426 -15.25 36.67 -2.68
N THR A 427 -14.00 37.01 -2.90
CA THR A 427 -13.26 36.68 -4.12
C THR A 427 -12.22 35.63 -3.77
N TYR A 428 -12.19 34.55 -4.52
CA TYR A 428 -11.36 33.37 -4.25
C TYR A 428 -10.58 32.97 -5.49
N THR A 429 -9.50 32.28 -5.29
CA THR A 429 -8.78 31.56 -6.35
C THR A 429 -9.25 30.11 -6.35
N ASP A 430 -9.69 29.61 -7.52
CA ASP A 430 -9.96 28.18 -7.70
C ASP A 430 -8.68 27.38 -7.46
N ALA A 431 -8.70 26.51 -6.49
CA ALA A 431 -7.55 25.70 -6.10
C ALA A 431 -7.07 24.73 -7.19
N VAL A 432 -7.94 24.36 -8.16
CA VAL A 432 -7.60 23.46 -9.27
C VAL A 432 -6.95 24.20 -10.42
N SER A 433 -7.60 25.26 -10.91
CA SER A 433 -7.16 25.96 -12.15
C SER A 433 -6.38 27.25 -11.90
N GLY A 434 -6.48 27.84 -10.70
CA GLY A 434 -5.92 29.15 -10.40
C GLY A 434 -6.78 30.33 -10.88
N ASN A 435 -7.95 30.08 -11.48
CA ASN A 435 -8.85 31.11 -11.96
C ASN A 435 -9.56 31.82 -10.79
N THR A 436 -9.98 33.09 -11.03
CA THR A 436 -10.71 33.86 -10.03
C THR A 436 -12.19 33.55 -10.05
N PHE A 437 -12.77 33.35 -8.87
CA PHE A 437 -14.20 33.20 -8.63
C PHE A 437 -14.72 34.28 -7.69
N THR A 438 -15.89 34.78 -7.97
CA THR A 438 -16.63 35.71 -7.09
C THR A 438 -17.83 35.00 -6.51
N VAL A 439 -17.91 35.00 -5.18
CA VAL A 439 -19.02 34.44 -4.39
C VAL A 439 -19.82 35.58 -3.81
N THR A 440 -21.11 35.62 -4.09
CA THR A 440 -22.09 36.50 -3.45
C THR A 440 -22.97 35.69 -2.51
N SER A 441 -23.95 36.32 -1.85
CA SER A 441 -24.92 35.59 -1.04
C SER A 441 -25.82 34.64 -1.85
N SER A 442 -25.96 34.87 -3.17
CA SER A 442 -26.86 34.09 -4.03
C SER A 442 -26.21 33.42 -5.21
N THR A 443 -25.00 33.82 -5.63
CA THR A 443 -24.36 33.31 -6.83
C THR A 443 -22.87 33.07 -6.63
N ILE A 444 -22.30 32.14 -7.41
CA ILE A 444 -20.86 31.88 -7.55
C ILE A 444 -20.54 31.96 -9.04
N SER A 445 -19.65 32.88 -9.43
CA SER A 445 -19.31 33.13 -10.84
C SER A 445 -17.81 33.07 -11.07
N GLY A 446 -17.37 32.48 -12.18
CA GLY A 446 -15.96 32.37 -12.57
C GLY A 446 -15.78 31.50 -13.79
N THR A 447 -14.53 31.13 -14.08
CA THR A 447 -14.18 30.26 -15.22
C THR A 447 -13.61 28.95 -14.73
N ILE A 448 -14.31 27.85 -14.98
CA ILE A 448 -13.86 26.49 -14.65
C ILE A 448 -12.77 26.07 -15.66
N GLY A 449 -11.67 25.52 -15.15
CA GLY A 449 -10.55 25.01 -15.94
C GLY A 449 -10.90 23.74 -16.76
N SER A 450 -9.90 23.21 -17.47
CA SER A 450 -10.06 22.08 -18.42
C SER A 450 -10.57 20.79 -17.79
N SER A 451 -10.33 20.55 -16.49
CA SER A 451 -10.89 19.40 -15.76
C SER A 451 -12.42 19.42 -15.65
N GLY A 452 -13.03 20.60 -15.75
CA GLY A 452 -14.45 20.80 -15.50
C GLY A 452 -14.81 20.81 -14.02
N ILE A 453 -13.83 20.95 -13.14
CA ILE A 453 -13.94 20.98 -11.69
C ILE A 453 -13.34 22.28 -11.17
N ALA A 454 -14.05 22.99 -10.29
CA ALA A 454 -13.55 24.13 -9.53
C ALA A 454 -13.74 23.91 -8.04
N VAL A 455 -12.72 24.25 -7.25
CA VAL A 455 -12.69 24.15 -5.78
C VAL A 455 -12.42 25.53 -5.21
N VAL A 456 -13.47 26.17 -4.71
CA VAL A 456 -13.52 27.59 -4.36
C VAL A 456 -13.66 27.74 -2.84
N TYR A 457 -12.58 28.06 -2.14
CA TYR A 457 -12.57 28.27 -0.69
C TYR A 457 -11.32 29.04 -0.27
N ASP A 458 -11.28 29.42 0.98
CA ASP A 458 -10.08 30.04 1.59
C ASP A 458 -9.04 28.94 1.87
N ALA A 459 -8.38 28.50 0.78
CA ALA A 459 -7.39 27.43 0.86
C ALA A 459 -6.16 27.91 1.63
N GLU A 460 -5.64 27.07 2.50
CA GLU A 460 -4.33 27.30 3.10
C GLU A 460 -3.27 27.42 1.97
N PRO A 461 -2.40 28.41 2.01
CA PRO A 461 -1.33 28.53 1.03
C PRO A 461 -0.52 27.23 0.98
N GLU A 462 -0.28 26.73 -0.23
CA GLU A 462 0.62 25.60 -0.37
C GLU A 462 2.00 25.95 0.17
N GLY A 463 2.54 25.04 0.99
CA GLY A 463 3.90 25.15 1.51
C GLY A 463 4.96 25.16 0.39
N PRO A 464 6.24 25.40 0.73
CA PRO A 464 7.31 25.32 -0.25
C PRO A 464 7.40 23.92 -0.85
N SER A 465 7.67 23.84 -2.16
CA SER A 465 7.87 22.57 -2.87
C SER A 465 9.03 22.64 -3.84
N ALA A 466 9.66 21.50 -4.10
CA ALA A 466 10.75 21.33 -5.06
C ALA A 466 10.48 20.14 -5.96
N SER A 467 10.92 20.18 -7.21
CA SER A 467 10.80 19.08 -8.15
C SER A 467 11.87 19.12 -9.24
N VAL A 468 12.07 18.01 -9.93
CA VAL A 468 13.01 17.89 -11.05
C VAL A 468 12.26 17.49 -12.33
N THR A 469 12.63 18.09 -13.47
CA THR A 469 12.08 17.76 -14.78
C THR A 469 13.22 17.46 -15.76
N PRO A 470 13.21 16.31 -16.48
CA PRO A 470 12.25 15.22 -16.34
C PRO A 470 12.30 14.56 -14.94
N GLY A 471 11.25 13.86 -14.56
CA GLY A 471 11.24 12.99 -13.37
C GLY A 471 12.19 11.80 -13.52
N SER A 472 12.15 10.85 -12.59
CA SER A 472 12.97 9.63 -12.67
C SER A 472 12.81 8.94 -14.01
N THR A 473 13.93 8.62 -14.68
CA THR A 473 13.90 8.00 -16.01
C THR A 473 15.24 7.36 -16.37
N ASN A 474 15.22 6.43 -17.32
CA ASN A 474 16.42 5.96 -17.99
C ASN A 474 16.77 6.91 -19.15
N TYR A 475 18.05 7.06 -19.45
CA TYR A 475 18.54 7.86 -20.57
C TYR A 475 19.76 7.18 -21.22
N ASN A 476 19.94 7.41 -22.53
CA ASN A 476 20.97 6.76 -23.34
C ASN A 476 21.90 7.76 -24.06
N THR A 477 21.86 9.02 -23.65
CA THR A 477 22.75 10.08 -24.11
C THR A 477 23.97 10.20 -23.21
N ASP A 478 25.05 10.84 -23.67
CA ASP A 478 26.23 11.09 -22.84
C ASP A 478 25.89 11.93 -21.61
N GLU A 479 24.96 12.86 -21.78
CA GLU A 479 24.52 13.78 -20.73
C GLU A 479 22.99 13.87 -20.72
N LEU A 480 22.43 14.08 -19.53
CA LEU A 480 21.02 14.41 -19.33
C LEU A 480 20.91 15.75 -18.62
N THR A 481 20.19 16.69 -19.25
CA THR A 481 19.90 17.99 -18.63
C THR A 481 18.62 17.91 -17.82
N LEU A 482 18.71 18.27 -16.55
CA LEU A 482 17.61 18.33 -15.60
C LEU A 482 17.29 19.79 -15.29
N THR A 483 16.01 20.12 -15.16
CA THR A 483 15.53 21.41 -14.69
C THR A 483 15.06 21.29 -13.25
N LEU A 484 15.63 22.06 -12.37
CA LEU A 484 15.28 22.13 -10.94
C LEU A 484 14.19 23.18 -10.73
N ASN A 485 13.04 22.77 -10.23
CA ASN A 485 11.90 23.66 -10.01
C ASN A 485 11.63 23.83 -8.51
N CYS A 486 11.13 24.99 -8.11
CA CYS A 486 10.58 25.21 -6.79
C CYS A 486 9.41 26.19 -6.85
N LYS A 487 8.46 26.03 -5.91
CA LYS A 487 7.31 26.91 -5.72
C LYS A 487 7.25 27.35 -4.25
N ASN A 488 6.71 28.55 -3.99
CA ASN A 488 6.47 29.11 -2.66
C ASN A 488 7.72 29.07 -1.75
N ALA A 489 8.90 29.15 -2.33
CA ALA A 489 10.19 28.98 -1.64
C ALA A 489 10.99 30.28 -1.64
N LYS A 490 11.65 30.57 -0.50
CA LYS A 490 12.72 31.57 -0.40
C LYS A 490 14.08 30.96 -0.71
N ASN A 491 14.26 29.70 -0.35
CA ASN A 491 15.48 28.92 -0.57
C ASN A 491 15.11 27.55 -1.13
N ALA A 492 15.89 27.07 -2.09
CA ALA A 492 15.78 25.73 -2.62
C ALA A 492 17.17 25.11 -2.73
N GLN A 493 17.28 23.81 -2.48
CA GLN A 493 18.54 23.07 -2.45
C GLN A 493 18.40 21.75 -3.16
N TYR A 494 19.48 21.30 -3.81
CA TYR A 494 19.61 19.97 -4.39
C TYR A 494 20.90 19.29 -3.93
N SER A 495 20.90 17.97 -4.00
CA SER A 495 22.05 17.08 -3.78
C SER A 495 22.09 16.06 -4.91
N ILE A 496 23.28 15.62 -5.30
CA ILE A 496 23.50 14.53 -6.24
C ILE A 496 24.22 13.42 -5.48
N ASP A 497 23.74 12.17 -5.61
CA ASP A 497 24.31 10.95 -5.03
C ASP A 497 24.66 11.14 -3.53
N ASP A 498 23.69 11.61 -2.77
CA ASP A 498 23.79 11.91 -1.32
C ASP A 498 24.93 12.88 -0.93
N GLY A 499 25.42 13.64 -1.89
CA GLY A 499 26.41 14.70 -1.64
C GLY A 499 25.84 15.87 -0.81
N ALA A 500 26.64 16.89 -0.60
CA ALA A 500 26.21 18.09 0.12
C ALA A 500 25.12 18.85 -0.66
N PHE A 501 24.11 19.37 0.07
CA PHE A 501 23.07 20.21 -0.53
C PHE A 501 23.62 21.56 -1.01
N VAL A 502 23.30 21.90 -2.25
CA VAL A 502 23.69 23.16 -2.91
C VAL A 502 22.42 23.97 -3.22
N ASN A 503 22.46 25.28 -3.01
CA ASN A 503 21.33 26.16 -3.33
C ASN A 503 21.11 26.25 -4.85
N TYR A 504 19.84 26.35 -5.26
CA TYR A 504 19.46 26.61 -6.64
C TYR A 504 18.31 27.63 -6.73
N THR A 505 18.11 28.16 -7.93
CA THR A 505 16.99 29.04 -8.29
C THR A 505 15.98 28.30 -9.16
N ASN A 506 14.70 28.68 -9.07
CA ASN A 506 13.65 28.07 -9.86
C ASN A 506 13.97 28.10 -11.36
N GLY A 507 13.86 26.95 -12.03
CA GLY A 507 14.19 26.79 -13.43
C GLY A 507 15.68 26.59 -13.73
N GLN A 508 16.55 26.49 -12.71
CA GLN A 508 17.97 26.22 -12.90
C GLN A 508 18.16 24.87 -13.56
N LYS A 509 19.05 24.82 -14.56
CA LYS A 509 19.42 23.58 -15.23
C LYS A 509 20.71 23.03 -14.64
N ILE A 510 20.76 21.72 -14.47
CA ILE A 510 21.97 20.97 -14.15
C ILE A 510 22.14 19.85 -15.17
N THR A 511 23.36 19.37 -15.34
CA THR A 511 23.67 18.26 -16.24
C THR A 511 24.23 17.09 -15.43
N ILE A 512 23.72 15.90 -15.68
CA ILE A 512 24.22 14.65 -15.10
C ILE A 512 24.69 13.70 -16.23
N GLY A 513 25.40 12.66 -15.88
CA GLY A 513 25.80 11.59 -16.82
C GLY A 513 27.12 11.79 -17.51
N THR A 514 27.73 12.98 -17.45
CA THR A 514 29.03 13.26 -18.09
C THR A 514 30.10 12.27 -17.63
N ASN A 515 30.69 11.54 -18.55
CA ASN A 515 31.72 10.51 -18.31
C ASN A 515 31.32 9.35 -17.38
N LEU A 516 30.02 9.14 -17.14
CA LEU A 516 29.55 7.98 -16.41
C LEU A 516 29.48 6.74 -17.30
N ALA A 517 29.81 5.60 -16.74
CA ALA A 517 29.61 4.31 -17.41
C ALA A 517 28.11 4.03 -17.59
N TYR A 518 27.78 3.16 -18.55
CA TYR A 518 26.43 2.62 -18.65
C TYR A 518 26.07 1.82 -17.40
N ASP A 519 24.79 1.68 -17.11
CA ASP A 519 24.20 1.08 -15.91
C ASP A 519 24.51 1.84 -14.61
N THR A 520 25.12 3.03 -14.70
CA THR A 520 25.29 3.91 -13.53
C THR A 520 23.96 4.58 -13.20
N VAL A 521 23.60 4.49 -11.93
CA VAL A 521 22.46 5.17 -11.34
C VAL A 521 22.92 6.47 -10.70
N THR A 522 22.29 7.58 -11.02
CA THR A 522 22.48 8.89 -10.39
C THR A 522 21.20 9.27 -9.66
N THR A 523 21.31 9.69 -8.41
CA THR A 523 20.18 10.22 -7.64
C THR A 523 20.28 11.75 -7.52
N VAL A 524 19.14 12.43 -7.67
CA VAL A 524 19.03 13.87 -7.46
C VAL A 524 17.94 14.13 -6.44
N THR A 525 18.33 14.62 -5.26
CA THR A 525 17.41 14.94 -4.17
C THR A 525 17.24 16.46 -4.10
N VAL A 526 15.98 16.94 -4.06
CA VAL A 526 15.64 18.36 -3.97
C VAL A 526 14.78 18.66 -2.78
N LYS A 527 14.91 19.85 -2.20
CA LYS A 527 14.04 20.39 -1.14
C LYS A 527 13.94 21.90 -1.24
N ALA A 528 12.87 22.46 -0.67
CA ALA A 528 12.62 23.91 -0.68
C ALA A 528 12.13 24.41 0.67
N SER A 529 12.39 25.69 0.99
CA SER A 529 11.95 26.32 2.23
C SER A 529 11.47 27.75 2.01
N ASP A 530 10.38 28.14 2.68
CA ASP A 530 9.88 29.53 2.73
C ASP A 530 10.50 30.36 3.89
N GLY A 531 11.40 29.73 4.65
CA GLY A 531 12.02 30.30 5.85
C GLY A 531 11.24 30.04 7.14
N LYS A 532 10.04 29.41 7.07
CA LYS A 532 9.26 28.97 8.22
C LYS A 532 9.10 27.44 8.19
N THR A 533 8.83 26.91 7.03
CA THR A 533 8.66 25.47 6.76
C THR A 533 9.64 25.02 5.68
N THR A 534 9.96 23.74 5.66
CA THR A 534 10.79 23.12 4.63
C THR A 534 10.01 21.93 4.06
N SER A 535 10.02 21.77 2.73
CA SER A 535 9.43 20.61 2.08
C SER A 535 10.19 19.35 2.47
N ASP A 536 9.53 18.20 2.36
CA ASP A 536 10.23 16.93 2.39
C ASP A 536 11.22 16.87 1.23
N PRO A 537 12.38 16.21 1.40
CA PRO A 537 13.26 15.93 0.30
C PRO A 537 12.56 15.00 -0.71
N GLU A 538 12.58 15.37 -1.98
CA GLU A 538 12.12 14.51 -3.08
C GLU A 538 13.33 13.98 -3.86
N THR A 539 13.45 12.66 -4.03
CA THR A 539 14.56 12.02 -4.72
C THR A 539 14.13 11.46 -6.07
N TYR A 540 14.91 11.76 -7.08
CA TYR A 540 14.73 11.31 -8.46
C TYR A 540 15.91 10.45 -8.86
N THR A 541 15.64 9.36 -9.58
CA THR A 541 16.62 8.37 -9.99
C THR A 541 16.77 8.36 -11.52
N TYR A 542 18.02 8.43 -12.00
CA TYR A 542 18.34 8.45 -13.41
C TYR A 542 19.37 7.37 -13.72
N THR A 543 19.03 6.43 -14.62
CA THR A 543 19.93 5.36 -15.02
C THR A 543 20.45 5.59 -16.43
N LYS A 544 21.77 5.64 -16.60
CA LYS A 544 22.39 5.74 -17.92
C LYS A 544 22.43 4.34 -18.54
N VAL A 545 21.68 4.12 -19.64
CA VAL A 545 21.58 2.81 -20.29
C VAL A 545 22.35 2.80 -21.61
N ASP A 546 23.00 1.69 -21.91
CA ASP A 546 23.70 1.51 -23.20
C ASP A 546 22.65 1.40 -24.33
N PRO A 547 22.64 2.31 -25.32
CA PRO A 547 21.71 2.22 -26.45
C PRO A 547 21.97 1.00 -27.36
N ASN A 548 23.15 0.38 -27.24
CA ASN A 548 23.52 -0.81 -27.97
C ASN A 548 23.54 -2.08 -27.11
N ALA A 549 23.07 -1.99 -25.85
CA ALA A 549 23.02 -3.15 -24.98
C ALA A 549 22.12 -4.22 -25.57
N VAL A 550 22.71 -5.39 -25.80
CA VAL A 550 21.96 -6.57 -26.20
C VAL A 550 21.24 -7.08 -24.95
N LYS A 551 19.90 -7.10 -25.00
CA LYS A 551 19.09 -7.64 -23.91
C LYS A 551 19.36 -9.14 -23.79
N VAL A 552 19.68 -9.59 -22.60
CA VAL A 552 19.98 -11.00 -22.30
C VAL A 552 18.97 -11.54 -21.30
N VAL A 553 18.41 -12.71 -21.57
CA VAL A 553 17.66 -13.49 -20.57
C VAL A 553 18.43 -14.72 -20.17
N ALA A 554 18.40 -15.05 -18.89
CA ALA A 554 19.02 -16.24 -18.33
C ALA A 554 17.97 -17.13 -17.67
N TYR A 555 18.30 -18.40 -17.55
CA TYR A 555 17.49 -19.42 -16.89
C TYR A 555 18.34 -20.17 -15.84
N ASP A 556 17.81 -20.24 -14.62
CA ASP A 556 18.38 -21.05 -13.54
C ASP A 556 17.84 -22.50 -13.63
N ASN A 557 18.69 -23.38 -14.10
CA ASN A 557 18.39 -24.80 -14.29
C ASN A 557 18.59 -25.65 -13.02
N SER A 558 18.82 -25.02 -11.86
CA SER A 558 19.15 -25.76 -10.62
C SER A 558 18.02 -26.65 -10.16
N SER A 559 16.77 -26.25 -10.35
CA SER A 559 15.56 -27.00 -10.00
C SER A 559 15.20 -28.06 -11.03
N THR A 560 15.27 -27.73 -12.33
CA THR A 560 14.85 -28.61 -13.42
C THR A 560 15.92 -29.59 -13.87
N LYS A 561 17.20 -29.26 -13.70
CA LYS A 561 18.37 -30.08 -14.05
C LYS A 561 18.32 -30.66 -15.46
N TRP A 562 17.79 -29.89 -16.40
CA TRP A 562 17.71 -30.27 -17.81
C TRP A 562 19.12 -30.44 -18.40
N SER A 563 19.31 -31.47 -19.20
CA SER A 563 20.59 -31.73 -19.87
C SER A 563 20.91 -30.74 -20.98
N LYS A 564 19.91 -30.06 -21.51
CA LYS A 564 19.99 -28.97 -22.48
C LYS A 564 18.92 -27.95 -22.14
N VAL A 565 19.22 -26.67 -22.39
CA VAL A 565 18.25 -25.57 -22.20
C VAL A 565 18.16 -24.82 -23.51
N ASN A 566 16.94 -24.60 -23.99
CA ASN A 566 16.62 -23.78 -25.17
C ASN A 566 15.70 -22.63 -24.75
N ALA A 567 15.67 -21.57 -25.53
CA ALA A 567 14.74 -20.47 -25.41
C ALA A 567 13.96 -20.27 -26.73
N TYR A 568 12.66 -20.34 -26.63
CA TYR A 568 11.75 -20.09 -27.72
C TYR A 568 11.11 -18.71 -27.55
N PHE A 569 11.18 -17.85 -28.58
CA PHE A 569 10.78 -16.46 -28.53
C PHE A 569 9.66 -16.14 -29.50
N TRP A 570 8.75 -15.22 -29.10
CA TRP A 570 7.74 -14.64 -30.00
C TRP A 570 7.38 -13.19 -29.61
N SER A 571 6.68 -12.48 -30.50
CA SER A 571 6.26 -11.08 -30.34
C SER A 571 4.79 -10.95 -29.91
N ASP A 572 4.33 -9.73 -29.63
CA ASP A 572 2.95 -9.44 -29.19
C ASP A 572 1.86 -9.90 -30.18
N ASP A 573 2.18 -9.98 -31.48
CA ASP A 573 1.29 -10.47 -32.53
C ASP A 573 1.34 -12.00 -32.68
N ASN A 574 1.90 -12.71 -31.71
CA ASN A 574 2.17 -14.16 -31.72
C ASN A 574 3.05 -14.63 -32.91
N LYS A 575 3.84 -13.73 -33.47
CA LYS A 575 4.79 -14.09 -34.49
C LYS A 575 5.98 -14.82 -33.91
N GLU A 576 6.18 -16.06 -34.34
CA GLU A 576 7.34 -16.86 -33.98
C GLU A 576 8.64 -16.18 -34.46
N MET A 577 9.56 -15.97 -33.53
CA MET A 577 10.89 -15.41 -33.81
C MET A 577 11.98 -16.50 -33.81
N THR A 578 11.65 -17.68 -33.31
CA THR A 578 12.49 -18.87 -33.35
C THR A 578 11.60 -20.11 -33.58
N SER A 579 12.05 -21.07 -34.38
CA SER A 579 11.31 -22.33 -34.54
C SER A 579 11.49 -23.20 -33.31
N TRP A 580 10.41 -23.92 -32.92
CA TRP A 580 10.43 -24.85 -31.77
C TRP A 580 11.52 -25.92 -31.90
N PRO A 581 12.27 -26.25 -30.82
CA PRO A 581 12.18 -25.82 -29.43
C PRO A 581 12.89 -24.48 -29.12
N GLY A 582 13.21 -23.68 -30.08
CA GLY A 582 13.94 -22.43 -29.92
C GLY A 582 15.46 -22.58 -30.11
N LYS A 583 16.19 -21.56 -29.74
CA LYS A 583 17.66 -21.54 -29.80
C LYS A 583 18.25 -22.16 -28.54
N LYS A 584 19.31 -22.94 -28.69
CA LYS A 584 20.08 -23.47 -27.55
C LYS A 584 20.72 -22.32 -26.78
N MET A 585 20.55 -22.31 -25.47
CA MET A 585 21.16 -21.33 -24.57
C MET A 585 22.63 -21.69 -24.27
N THR A 586 23.40 -20.67 -23.94
CA THR A 586 24.82 -20.80 -23.57
C THR A 586 24.95 -21.12 -22.08
N ASP A 587 25.66 -22.19 -21.75
CA ASP A 587 25.98 -22.53 -20.37
C ASP A 587 27.03 -21.58 -19.79
N LYS A 588 26.70 -20.94 -18.67
CA LYS A 588 27.58 -20.01 -17.92
C LYS A 588 28.21 -20.63 -16.68
N GLY A 589 27.92 -21.90 -16.44
CA GLY A 589 28.31 -22.60 -15.20
C GLY A 589 27.25 -22.41 -14.08
N ASN A 590 27.40 -23.16 -13.00
CA ASN A 590 26.50 -23.13 -11.83
C ASN A 590 24.99 -23.33 -12.17
N ASN A 591 24.71 -24.14 -13.20
CA ASN A 591 23.36 -24.36 -13.75
C ASN A 591 22.67 -23.10 -14.35
N ILE A 592 23.41 -22.06 -14.66
CA ILE A 592 22.89 -20.85 -15.29
C ILE A 592 23.14 -20.93 -16.81
N PHE A 593 22.08 -20.71 -17.58
CA PHE A 593 22.10 -20.63 -19.03
C PHE A 593 21.61 -19.26 -19.48
N ASP A 594 22.26 -18.64 -20.47
CA ASP A 594 21.81 -17.35 -20.99
C ASP A 594 21.71 -17.32 -22.52
N ILE A 595 20.99 -16.33 -23.03
CA ILE A 595 20.84 -16.08 -24.46
C ILE A 595 20.44 -14.63 -24.72
N GLU A 596 20.93 -14.08 -25.86
CA GLU A 596 20.47 -12.79 -26.38
C GLU A 596 19.00 -12.85 -26.81
N VAL A 597 18.24 -11.84 -26.38
CA VAL A 597 16.83 -11.69 -26.77
C VAL A 597 16.75 -11.13 -28.18
N PRO A 598 16.06 -11.79 -29.11
CA PRO A 598 15.86 -11.23 -30.46
C PRO A 598 15.10 -9.91 -30.41
N ASP A 599 15.47 -8.95 -31.31
CA ASP A 599 14.78 -7.67 -31.42
C ASP A 599 13.27 -7.86 -31.64
N GLY A 600 12.45 -7.18 -30.84
CA GLY A 600 11.01 -7.27 -30.89
C GLY A 600 10.39 -8.47 -30.17
N ALA A 601 11.18 -9.36 -29.57
CA ALA A 601 10.65 -10.44 -28.72
C ALA A 601 10.03 -9.88 -27.44
N LYS A 602 8.85 -10.36 -27.11
CA LYS A 602 8.10 -9.99 -25.91
C LYS A 602 7.96 -11.14 -24.93
N TYR A 603 7.99 -12.36 -25.45
CA TYR A 603 7.75 -13.56 -24.68
C TYR A 603 8.83 -14.60 -24.90
N VAL A 604 9.07 -15.45 -23.90
CA VAL A 604 10.01 -16.56 -23.94
C VAL A 604 9.47 -17.78 -23.20
N ILE A 605 9.75 -18.96 -23.75
CA ILE A 605 9.65 -20.24 -23.03
C ILE A 605 11.05 -20.83 -22.92
N PHE A 606 11.47 -21.18 -21.72
CA PHE A 606 12.63 -22.02 -21.50
C PHE A 606 12.21 -23.49 -21.52
N ASN A 607 12.95 -24.35 -22.23
CA ASN A 607 12.60 -25.74 -22.40
C ASN A 607 13.81 -26.64 -22.69
N ASN A 608 13.59 -27.95 -22.58
CA ASN A 608 14.55 -28.98 -22.99
C ASN A 608 14.12 -29.75 -24.24
N GLY A 609 13.00 -29.36 -24.86
CA GLY A 609 12.35 -30.02 -25.98
C GLY A 609 11.19 -30.94 -25.55
N ASP A 610 11.21 -31.48 -24.33
CA ASP A 610 10.20 -32.41 -23.79
C ASP A 610 9.39 -31.77 -22.64
N SER A 611 10.01 -30.87 -21.87
CA SER A 611 9.43 -30.11 -20.76
C SER A 611 9.76 -28.64 -20.93
N GLN A 612 8.89 -27.76 -20.42
CA GLN A 612 9.02 -26.30 -20.58
C GLN A 612 8.52 -25.54 -19.37
N THR A 613 8.87 -24.25 -19.28
CA THR A 613 8.23 -23.26 -18.40
C THR A 613 6.87 -22.87 -18.96
N ASP A 614 6.10 -22.12 -18.16
CA ASP A 614 5.00 -21.33 -18.69
C ASP A 614 5.48 -20.28 -19.70
N ASP A 615 4.52 -19.66 -20.41
CA ASP A 615 4.75 -18.51 -21.27
C ASP A 615 5.19 -17.30 -20.42
N LEU A 616 6.44 -16.88 -20.59
CA LEU A 616 7.00 -15.80 -19.75
C LEU A 616 7.09 -14.51 -20.56
N MET A 617 6.46 -13.45 -20.09
CA MET A 617 6.72 -12.11 -20.61
C MET A 617 8.13 -11.69 -20.18
N ILE A 618 8.93 -11.22 -21.14
CA ILE A 618 10.32 -10.84 -20.89
C ILE A 618 10.36 -9.52 -20.12
N ALA A 619 10.84 -9.57 -18.87
CA ALA A 619 11.03 -8.38 -18.06
C ALA A 619 12.09 -7.44 -18.61
N ASP A 620 12.03 -6.15 -18.25
CA ASP A 620 12.99 -5.14 -18.73
C ASP A 620 14.39 -5.34 -18.17
N GLY A 621 15.40 -5.04 -19.03
CA GLY A 621 16.82 -5.21 -18.74
C GLY A 621 17.29 -6.66 -18.84
N ASN A 622 18.51 -6.92 -18.37
CA ASN A 622 19.06 -8.27 -18.29
C ASN A 622 18.48 -8.99 -17.06
N LYS A 623 17.81 -10.11 -17.28
CA LYS A 623 17.08 -10.83 -16.24
C LYS A 623 17.38 -12.33 -16.27
N ILE A 624 17.33 -12.95 -15.09
CA ILE A 624 17.35 -14.41 -14.91
C ILE A 624 16.00 -14.87 -14.35
N TYR A 625 15.44 -15.91 -14.94
CA TYR A 625 14.27 -16.59 -14.41
C TYR A 625 14.74 -17.71 -13.47
N SER A 626 14.41 -17.57 -12.19
CA SER A 626 14.81 -18.49 -11.13
C SER A 626 13.65 -18.63 -10.13
N ASN A 627 13.35 -19.86 -9.71
CA ASN A 627 12.31 -20.16 -8.72
C ASN A 627 10.95 -19.49 -9.00
N GLY A 628 10.54 -19.47 -10.27
CA GLY A 628 9.24 -18.93 -10.69
C GLY A 628 9.17 -17.41 -10.83
N SER A 629 10.29 -16.68 -10.73
CA SER A 629 10.31 -15.23 -10.81
C SER A 629 11.51 -14.67 -11.57
N TRP A 630 11.37 -13.43 -12.11
CA TRP A 630 12.45 -12.69 -12.73
C TRP A 630 13.30 -11.95 -11.69
N GLN A 631 14.61 -12.10 -11.78
CA GLN A 631 15.60 -11.41 -10.95
C GLN A 631 16.61 -10.67 -11.83
N ASN A 632 17.33 -9.69 -11.28
CA ASN A 632 18.39 -9.00 -12.02
C ASN A 632 19.52 -9.96 -12.36
N TYR A 633 20.02 -9.88 -13.60
CA TYR A 633 21.12 -10.71 -14.12
C TYR A 633 22.29 -9.85 -14.55
N SER A 634 23.49 -10.13 -14.04
CA SER A 634 24.71 -9.46 -14.47
C SER A 634 25.47 -10.37 -15.41
N THR A 635 25.69 -9.90 -16.64
CA THR A 635 26.48 -10.62 -17.66
C THR A 635 27.99 -10.47 -17.45
N VAL A 636 28.41 -9.63 -16.50
CA VAL A 636 29.83 -9.37 -16.24
C VAL A 636 30.39 -10.44 -15.30
N LYS A 637 31.29 -11.28 -15.83
CA LYS A 637 32.13 -12.15 -15.01
C LYS A 637 32.96 -11.26 -14.09
N PRO A 638 33.09 -11.52 -12.77
CA PRO A 638 33.96 -10.74 -11.90
C PRO A 638 35.40 -10.82 -12.41
N THR A 639 35.90 -9.77 -13.02
CA THR A 639 37.30 -9.61 -13.31
C THR A 639 38.01 -9.29 -11.99
N GLN A 640 39.01 -10.11 -11.67
CA GLN A 640 39.94 -9.90 -10.57
C GLN A 640 40.52 -8.47 -10.62
N PRO A 641 40.68 -7.77 -9.48
CA PRO A 641 41.12 -6.38 -9.49
C PRO A 641 42.50 -6.24 -10.13
N THR A 642 42.56 -5.63 -11.29
CA THR A 642 43.81 -5.08 -11.84
C THR A 642 44.05 -3.77 -11.12
N THR A 643 45.14 -3.72 -10.37
CA THR A 643 45.69 -2.53 -9.76
C THR A 643 46.03 -1.49 -10.83
N VAL A 644 45.26 -0.42 -10.91
CA VAL A 644 45.59 0.78 -11.70
C VAL A 644 46.22 1.79 -10.74
N PRO A 645 47.37 2.40 -11.09
CA PRO A 645 48.01 3.40 -10.24
C PRO A 645 47.14 4.66 -10.14
N SER A 646 46.82 5.06 -8.94
CA SER A 646 46.15 6.29 -8.61
C SER A 646 47.06 7.48 -8.92
N THR A 647 46.67 8.29 -9.90
CA THR A 647 47.19 9.66 -10.05
C THR A 647 46.13 10.63 -9.54
N THR A 648 46.19 10.92 -8.28
CA THR A 648 45.47 12.04 -7.65
C THR A 648 46.10 13.35 -8.05
N VAL A 649 45.36 14.19 -8.76
CA VAL A 649 45.61 15.64 -8.83
C VAL A 649 44.64 16.34 -7.92
N ARG A 650 45.13 16.82 -6.80
CA ARG A 650 44.40 17.65 -5.84
C ARG A 650 44.69 19.11 -6.10
N PRO A 651 43.75 20.03 -6.14
CA PRO A 651 44.02 21.47 -6.08
C PRO A 651 44.34 21.86 -4.63
N THR A 652 45.44 22.57 -4.49
CA THR A 652 46.02 23.22 -3.29
C THR A 652 45.12 24.37 -2.82
N ILE A 653 44.84 24.44 -1.52
CA ILE A 653 44.51 25.66 -0.80
C ILE A 653 45.41 25.73 0.44
N ALA A 654 45.88 26.95 0.68
CA ALA A 654 46.99 27.39 1.51
C ALA A 654 46.90 27.13 3.01
N THR A 655 48.08 27.07 3.57
CA THR A 655 48.54 26.93 4.95
C THR A 655 48.19 28.08 5.90
N GLN A 656 47.97 27.86 7.19
CA GLN A 656 48.93 28.06 8.32
C GLN A 656 48.22 28.02 9.71
N PRO A 657 48.91 27.95 10.87
CA PRO A 657 50.14 27.31 11.25
C PRO A 657 50.04 26.40 12.52
N THR A 658 51.09 25.67 12.71
CA THR A 658 51.60 24.79 13.79
C THR A 658 51.44 25.25 15.24
N THR A 659 51.20 24.29 16.16
CA THR A 659 51.87 24.22 17.47
C THR A 659 52.05 22.78 17.93
N THR A 660 53.21 22.58 18.52
CA THR A 660 54.04 21.48 18.91
C THR A 660 53.46 20.41 19.86
N GLN A 661 53.99 19.21 19.66
CA GLN A 661 54.09 17.99 20.43
C GLN A 661 54.54 18.13 21.90
N PRO A 662 54.36 17.13 22.81
CA PRO A 662 55.41 16.11 22.90
C PRO A 662 54.95 14.65 23.05
N THR A 663 55.87 13.81 22.60
CA THR A 663 56.08 12.35 22.66
C THR A 663 56.08 11.78 24.08
N THR A 664 55.55 10.53 24.22
CA THR A 664 56.14 9.55 25.14
C THR A 664 55.93 8.11 24.63
N THR A 665 56.96 7.39 24.75
CA THR A 665 57.44 6.06 24.35
C THR A 665 56.62 4.87 24.81
N GLN A 666 56.70 3.85 23.95
CA GLN A 666 56.40 2.41 24.13
C GLN A 666 57.29 1.75 25.21
N PRO A 667 56.89 0.59 25.77
CA PRO A 667 57.68 -0.61 25.45
C PRO A 667 56.87 -1.87 25.09
N ALA A 668 57.53 -2.67 24.27
CA ALA A 668 57.15 -3.99 23.83
C ALA A 668 57.42 -5.07 24.89
N THR A 669 56.67 -6.16 24.89
CA THR A 669 57.13 -7.50 25.34
C THR A 669 56.32 -8.61 24.68
N THR A 670 56.95 -9.33 23.81
CA THR A 670 57.22 -10.78 23.64
C THR A 670 56.11 -11.81 23.89
N GLU A 671 55.91 -12.59 22.83
CA GLU A 671 55.36 -13.95 22.79
C GLU A 671 56.13 -14.94 23.67
N PRO A 672 55.50 -16.07 24.03
CA PRO A 672 56.20 -17.34 23.72
C PRO A 672 55.31 -18.38 23.04
N THR A 673 55.90 -18.99 22.04
CA THR A 673 55.60 -20.24 21.37
C THR A 673 55.69 -21.43 22.32
N THR A 674 54.77 -22.40 22.26
CA THR A 674 55.10 -23.82 22.55
C THR A 674 54.11 -24.77 21.87
N THR A 675 54.63 -25.47 20.91
CA THR A 675 54.60 -26.89 20.53
C THR A 675 53.45 -27.81 20.95
N GLN A 676 52.92 -28.44 19.91
CA GLN A 676 52.13 -29.65 19.86
C GLN A 676 52.85 -30.89 20.45
N PRO A 677 52.13 -31.89 20.93
CA PRO A 677 52.37 -33.24 20.47
C PRO A 677 51.09 -33.98 20.02
N SER A 678 51.30 -34.73 18.94
CA SER A 678 50.46 -35.78 18.39
C SER A 678 50.44 -36.99 19.29
N THR A 679 49.26 -37.63 19.48
CA THR A 679 49.12 -39.09 19.58
C THR A 679 47.66 -39.56 19.42
N THR A 680 47.49 -40.42 18.42
CA THR A 680 46.69 -41.67 18.32
C THR A 680 45.27 -41.75 18.90
N GLN A 681 44.36 -42.13 18.00
CA GLN A 681 43.04 -42.65 18.26
C GLN A 681 43.01 -43.87 19.19
N PRO A 682 41.83 -44.13 19.79
CA PRO A 682 41.11 -45.34 19.42
C PRO A 682 39.64 -45.10 19.09
N VAL A 683 39.14 -45.87 18.16
CA VAL A 683 37.76 -46.06 17.72
C VAL A 683 36.92 -46.56 18.89
N THR A 684 35.81 -45.93 19.17
CA THR A 684 34.66 -46.53 19.86
C THR A 684 33.34 -45.93 19.32
N GLU A 685 32.33 -46.76 19.24
CA GLU A 685 31.02 -46.70 18.64
C GLU A 685 30.16 -45.45 18.93
N PRO A 686 29.07 -45.16 18.12
CA PRO A 686 28.30 -43.91 18.20
C PRO A 686 27.35 -43.95 19.38
N SER A 687 27.59 -43.11 20.36
CA SER A 687 26.54 -42.71 21.30
C SER A 687 25.73 -41.57 20.65
N ASN A 688 24.48 -41.86 20.39
CA ASN A 688 23.48 -40.95 19.86
C ASN A 688 23.17 -39.84 20.90
N ARG A 689 24.09 -38.90 21.04
CA ARG A 689 23.94 -37.77 21.95
C ARG A 689 23.87 -36.49 21.12
N ILE A 690 22.65 -35.96 20.93
CA ILE A 690 22.43 -34.67 20.28
C ILE A 690 23.21 -33.60 21.09
N LEU A 691 24.08 -32.90 20.43
CA LEU A 691 24.84 -31.79 21.01
C LEU A 691 24.00 -30.53 20.90
N ILE A 692 23.51 -29.99 22.02
CA ILE A 692 22.70 -28.78 22.04
C ILE A 692 23.52 -27.61 21.51
N GLY A 693 23.01 -26.90 20.50
CA GLY A 693 23.69 -25.85 19.79
C GLY A 693 24.32 -26.27 18.45
N ASP A 694 24.44 -27.55 18.15
CA ASP A 694 24.95 -28.09 16.88
C ASP A 694 23.79 -28.41 15.94
N VAL A 695 23.31 -27.38 15.26
CA VAL A 695 22.07 -27.40 14.50
C VAL A 695 22.23 -28.04 13.13
N ASP A 696 23.40 -27.97 12.54
CA ASP A 696 23.72 -28.66 11.29
C ASP A 696 24.21 -30.12 11.50
N LEU A 697 24.25 -30.56 12.78
CA LEU A 697 24.60 -31.93 13.23
C LEU A 697 25.96 -32.40 12.76
N ASN A 698 26.93 -31.47 12.60
CA ASN A 698 28.31 -31.79 12.15
C ASN A 698 29.24 -32.12 13.30
N GLY A 699 28.79 -32.05 14.55
CA GLY A 699 29.55 -32.37 15.77
C GLY A 699 30.34 -31.19 16.36
N THR A 700 30.14 -29.96 15.84
CA THR A 700 30.81 -28.76 16.32
C THR A 700 29.86 -27.55 16.33
N ILE A 701 29.84 -26.84 17.46
CA ILE A 701 28.99 -25.60 17.57
C ILE A 701 29.79 -24.43 17.02
N THR A 702 29.23 -23.78 16.01
CA THR A 702 29.83 -22.65 15.28
C THR A 702 28.82 -21.55 15.02
N VAL A 703 29.23 -20.42 14.47
CA VAL A 703 28.35 -19.32 14.01
C VAL A 703 27.41 -19.77 12.85
N TYR A 704 27.70 -20.88 12.20
CA TYR A 704 26.83 -21.45 11.15
C TYR A 704 25.56 -22.05 11.77
N ASP A 705 25.65 -22.67 12.94
CA ASP A 705 24.51 -23.24 13.66
C ASP A 705 23.54 -22.13 14.09
N SER A 706 24.06 -21.05 14.63
CA SER A 706 23.30 -19.84 14.95
C SER A 706 22.60 -19.27 13.69
N THR A 707 23.27 -19.32 12.54
CA THR A 707 22.70 -18.91 11.25
C THR A 707 21.59 -19.84 10.79
N GLU A 708 21.69 -21.16 11.00
CA GLU A 708 20.62 -22.11 10.68
C GLU A 708 19.40 -21.91 11.58
N VAL A 709 19.58 -21.61 12.87
CA VAL A 709 18.47 -21.21 13.76
C VAL A 709 17.79 -19.94 13.24
N GLN A 710 18.56 -18.92 12.84
CA GLN A 710 18.00 -17.68 12.28
C GLN A 710 17.20 -17.93 11.00
N LYS A 711 17.72 -18.74 10.08
CA LYS A 711 17.01 -19.10 8.85
C LYS A 711 15.73 -19.87 9.14
N TYR A 712 15.72 -20.77 10.12
CA TYR A 712 14.53 -21.49 10.55
C TYR A 712 13.45 -20.55 11.11
N ILE A 713 13.84 -19.62 11.99
CA ILE A 713 12.91 -18.66 12.62
C ILE A 713 12.24 -17.76 11.56
N VAL A 714 12.96 -17.41 10.49
CA VAL A 714 12.42 -16.60 9.38
C VAL A 714 11.91 -17.44 8.21
N TYR A 715 11.71 -18.76 8.42
CA TYR A 715 11.12 -19.70 7.46
C TYR A 715 11.90 -19.82 6.13
N ILE A 716 13.21 -19.57 6.13
CA ILE A 716 14.10 -19.77 4.97
C ILE A 716 14.58 -21.22 4.85
N SER A 717 14.71 -21.93 5.98
CA SER A 717 15.09 -23.35 6.03
C SER A 717 14.17 -24.15 6.95
N THR A 718 14.15 -25.46 6.77
CA THR A 718 13.53 -26.44 7.69
C THR A 718 14.61 -27.22 8.39
N LEU A 719 14.41 -27.52 9.67
CA LEU A 719 15.31 -28.35 10.46
C LEU A 719 14.73 -29.76 10.62
N SER A 720 15.60 -30.80 10.75
CA SER A 720 15.15 -32.14 11.12
C SER A 720 14.72 -32.18 12.59
N ASP A 721 14.05 -33.24 13.02
CA ASP A 721 13.62 -33.41 14.42
C ASP A 721 14.79 -33.35 15.38
N GLU A 722 15.95 -33.92 15.02
CA GLU A 722 17.18 -33.88 15.81
C GLU A 722 17.78 -32.48 15.83
N ALA A 723 17.77 -31.77 14.71
CA ALA A 723 18.25 -30.40 14.60
C ALA A 723 17.36 -29.42 15.37
N LEU A 724 16.05 -29.64 15.46
CA LEU A 724 15.14 -28.86 16.30
C LEU A 724 15.45 -29.03 17.79
N ILE A 725 15.79 -30.25 18.21
CA ILE A 725 16.23 -30.50 19.60
C ILE A 725 17.57 -29.80 19.88
N ALA A 726 18.49 -29.81 18.92
CA ALA A 726 19.77 -29.11 19.04
C ALA A 726 19.61 -27.60 19.05
N ALA A 727 18.61 -27.06 18.31
CA ALA A 727 18.34 -25.64 18.19
C ALA A 727 17.69 -25.01 19.42
N ASP A 728 16.97 -25.77 20.26
CA ASP A 728 16.41 -25.28 21.52
C ASP A 728 17.48 -25.19 22.61
N VAL A 729 18.33 -24.19 22.51
CA VAL A 729 19.51 -24.01 23.38
C VAL A 729 19.10 -23.66 24.82
N ASN A 730 18.05 -22.88 24.98
CA ASN A 730 17.53 -22.45 26.29
C ASN A 730 16.52 -23.44 26.92
N LYS A 731 16.10 -24.46 26.18
CA LYS A 731 15.16 -25.54 26.59
C LYS A 731 13.79 -25.05 27.01
N ASP A 732 13.29 -24.01 26.36
CA ASP A 732 11.93 -23.50 26.60
C ASP A 732 10.89 -24.10 25.62
N SER A 733 11.28 -25.02 24.75
CA SER A 733 10.51 -25.71 23.72
C SER A 733 10.02 -24.78 22.60
N VAL A 734 10.61 -23.60 22.45
CA VAL A 734 10.30 -22.63 21.37
C VAL A 734 11.61 -22.18 20.72
N ILE A 735 11.79 -22.50 19.45
CA ILE A 735 12.97 -22.00 18.69
C ILE A 735 12.75 -20.52 18.37
N SER A 736 13.59 -19.67 18.92
CA SER A 736 13.48 -18.22 18.83
C SER A 736 14.85 -17.53 18.65
N VAL A 737 14.86 -16.21 18.50
CA VAL A 737 16.09 -15.41 18.41
C VAL A 737 16.99 -15.59 19.63
N LYS A 738 16.45 -15.99 20.78
CA LYS A 738 17.22 -16.27 22.00
C LYS A 738 18.11 -17.49 21.87
N ASP A 739 17.73 -18.45 21.02
CA ASP A 739 18.47 -19.67 20.79
C ASP A 739 19.59 -19.47 19.76
N ALA A 740 19.46 -18.41 18.94
CA ALA A 740 20.45 -18.00 17.96
C ALA A 740 21.52 -17.03 18.51
N THR A 741 21.38 -16.56 19.76
CA THR A 741 22.33 -15.65 20.42
C THR A 741 23.14 -16.31 21.49
#